data_174568199d5d98cdb95c7d6b9d966dbd
#
_entry.id   174568199d5d98cdb95c7d6b9d966dbd
#
_cell.length_a   1.000
_cell.length_b   1.000
_cell.length_c   1.000
_cell.angle_alpha   90.00
_cell.angle_beta   90.00
_cell.angle_gamma   90.00
#
_symmetry.space_group_name_H-M   'P 1'
#
loop_
_entity.id
_entity.type
_entity.pdbx_description
1 polymer ?
#
loop_
_entity_poly.entity_id
_entity_poly.type
_entity_poly.pdbx_seq_one_letter_code
_entity_poly.pdbx_strand_id
1 'polypeptide(L)'
;MKNFIRSVLLCTILFAVPFTTLFSGDWKKITPSPMESLQGIYFLNQSTGFASGANGAVYKTTDSGKEWKEIYRDQKAGDLKEIYFVNSNTGFIAGTGARLLKTTDGGSSFNPVAISNTTNEIKSVYFQDEMTGWILISEYGILRTTDGGLTWNTVLPLTGIKMNKLSFWNNTHAVATGAAATDIYYTADGITWAKSSPAPFGGFSYTKYDVKDVYAVDEKNIYAAGWGSIIGMQPSILIKSTDAGATWQFSVQDESNRTYENMNGLYFKDANNGIAAGGGTRGSVIIRTSDGGKTWIPVEIPCGTTLNAVSGVGDNVWVCGSGGLILYSPDFGTTWQHQMKIPGASLSAIQFTSDKTAYAAGSDGAFFKSTDGGNSWNAKYLRINHISPDIQDIFFLNDNVGYASFSYRMIAKTTDGGNTWKAVVSDTADATAISYGIYFFNELQGYVVGKAGTKVDAIYKTTDGGQSWDIKTNILLANLKDVAFGDENRGAIVAEGLKGLYTADGGKTWTASKFNGVPSGKTPHVLKISFLNPTDAVAVGNQCMFKSSDGGANWNYVAADGLTENLTGLTFQDQLKGWAVGSYISTPKKLGIYQTNDGGQSWTWVTDTTVFTSSESVTGVTLDKSGKLWICGSRGAVFTNNATVDVKSSMDISPSKYSLMQNYPNPFNPSTVIEYRIPELSSVRLDVYDMLGRLIGRLVNETQNAGTYKMTFNAAGLSSGIYFYSLNVNGNILTRKMSVIK
;
A
#
# COMPACT_ATOMS: atom_id res chain seq x y z
N MET A 1 -47.21 -37.51 -63.89
CA MET A 1 -47.94 -37.64 -62.61
C MET A 1 -46.90 -37.58 -61.47
N LYS A 2 -47.06 -36.62 -60.72
CA LYS A 2 -46.35 -36.18 -59.47
C LYS A 2 -45.87 -37.32 -58.62
N ASN A 3 -44.59 -37.27 -58.18
CA ASN A 3 -44.22 -37.76 -56.85
C ASN A 3 -43.11 -36.90 -56.28
N PHE A 4 -43.41 -36.36 -55.16
CA PHE A 4 -42.61 -35.52 -54.25
C PHE A 4 -41.52 -36.34 -53.60
N ILE A 5 -40.27 -35.88 -53.69
CA ILE A 5 -39.18 -36.30 -52.79
C ILE A 5 -38.94 -35.14 -51.81
N ARG A 6 -39.34 -35.34 -50.58
CA ARG A 6 -38.97 -34.49 -49.47
C ARG A 6 -37.56 -34.86 -49.00
N SER A 7 -36.59 -34.00 -49.28
CA SER A 7 -35.29 -34.04 -48.59
C SER A 7 -35.46 -33.48 -47.18
N VAL A 8 -35.24 -34.30 -46.18
CA VAL A 8 -35.12 -33.90 -44.78
C VAL A 8 -33.71 -33.32 -44.61
N LEU A 9 -33.62 -31.98 -44.54
CA LEU A 9 -32.42 -31.28 -44.15
C LEU A 9 -32.34 -31.37 -42.59
N LEU A 10 -31.48 -32.24 -42.08
CA LEU A 10 -31.14 -32.29 -40.67
C LEU A 10 -30.27 -31.06 -40.35
N CYS A 11 -30.90 -29.99 -39.91
CA CYS A 11 -30.22 -28.84 -39.34
C CYS A 11 -29.74 -29.22 -37.93
N THR A 12 -28.48 -29.64 -37.82
CA THR A 12 -27.79 -29.70 -36.52
C THR A 12 -27.58 -28.29 -36.03
N ILE A 13 -28.51 -27.79 -35.26
CA ILE A 13 -28.30 -26.60 -34.44
C ILE A 13 -27.31 -26.99 -33.33
N LEU A 14 -26.02 -26.70 -33.55
CA LEU A 14 -25.07 -26.61 -32.47
C LEU A 14 -25.55 -25.45 -31.60
N PHE A 15 -26.17 -25.78 -30.45
CA PHE A 15 -26.29 -24.84 -29.38
C PHE A 15 -24.84 -24.55 -28.90
N ALA A 16 -24.28 -23.46 -29.39
CA ALA A 16 -23.19 -22.79 -28.71
C ALA A 16 -23.74 -22.31 -27.36
N VAL A 17 -23.58 -23.15 -26.35
CA VAL A 17 -23.74 -22.71 -24.97
C VAL A 17 -22.72 -21.60 -24.79
N PRO A 18 -23.10 -20.37 -24.50
CA PRO A 18 -22.11 -19.36 -24.21
C PRO A 18 -21.41 -19.80 -22.91
N PHE A 19 -20.14 -20.18 -23.01
CA PHE A 19 -19.25 -20.35 -21.86
C PHE A 19 -18.96 -18.98 -21.24
N THR A 20 -20.00 -18.30 -20.73
CA THR A 20 -19.89 -16.99 -20.08
C THR A 20 -20.05 -17.06 -18.56
N THR A 21 -19.75 -18.20 -17.96
CA THR A 21 -19.82 -18.30 -16.49
C THR A 21 -18.60 -19.01 -15.93
N LEU A 22 -17.43 -18.39 -16.06
CA LEU A 22 -16.24 -18.91 -15.39
C LEU A 22 -15.34 -17.77 -14.89
N PHE A 23 -15.75 -17.06 -13.94
CA PHE A 23 -15.07 -16.09 -13.08
C PHE A 23 -15.91 -14.83 -12.81
N SER A 24 -17.19 -14.99 -12.46
CA SER A 24 -17.84 -14.04 -11.56
C SER A 24 -17.52 -14.42 -10.12
N GLY A 25 -16.25 -14.61 -9.81
CA GLY A 25 -15.79 -14.73 -8.43
C GLY A 25 -15.79 -13.33 -7.85
N ASP A 26 -16.54 -13.11 -6.77
CA ASP A 26 -16.52 -11.85 -6.03
C ASP A 26 -15.08 -11.51 -5.66
N TRP A 27 -14.53 -10.49 -6.29
CA TRP A 27 -13.23 -9.95 -5.90
C TRP A 27 -13.34 -9.35 -4.50
N LYS A 28 -12.40 -9.67 -3.64
CA LYS A 28 -12.30 -9.12 -2.29
C LYS A 28 -11.02 -8.30 -2.17
N LYS A 29 -11.17 -7.05 -1.75
CA LYS A 29 -10.04 -6.26 -1.29
C LYS A 29 -9.63 -6.76 0.10
N ILE A 30 -8.42 -7.29 0.22
CA ILE A 30 -7.88 -7.84 1.46
C ILE A 30 -7.30 -6.74 2.34
N THR A 31 -6.64 -5.78 1.72
CA THR A 31 -6.10 -4.65 2.44
C THR A 31 -7.20 -3.63 2.74
N PRO A 32 -7.29 -3.09 3.97
CA PRO A 32 -8.18 -1.98 4.23
C PRO A 32 -7.88 -0.82 3.29
N SER A 33 -8.87 -0.01 2.97
CA SER A 33 -8.62 1.22 2.21
C SER A 33 -7.59 2.04 2.95
N PRO A 34 -6.51 2.48 2.30
CA PRO A 34 -5.52 3.33 2.95
C PRO A 34 -6.21 4.61 3.40
N MET A 35 -5.79 5.14 4.53
CA MET A 35 -6.18 6.48 4.93
C MET A 35 -5.70 7.47 3.86
N GLU A 36 -6.41 8.58 3.72
CA GLU A 36 -5.98 9.67 2.85
C GLU A 36 -4.63 10.23 3.35
N SER A 37 -3.91 10.95 2.49
CA SER A 37 -2.72 11.69 2.94
C SER A 37 -3.09 12.60 4.09
N LEU A 38 -2.48 12.37 5.25
CA LEU A 38 -2.77 13.10 6.47
C LEU A 38 -1.96 14.38 6.53
N GLN A 39 -2.59 15.46 6.98
CA GLN A 39 -2.02 16.80 7.08
C GLN A 39 -1.94 17.29 8.51
N GLY A 40 -2.90 16.90 9.36
CA GLY A 40 -2.97 17.26 10.77
C GLY A 40 -3.13 16.02 11.66
N ILE A 41 -2.52 16.07 12.83
CA ILE A 41 -2.68 15.06 13.88
C ILE A 41 -2.71 15.73 15.24
N TYR A 42 -3.64 15.33 16.11
CA TYR A 42 -3.80 15.89 17.45
C TYR A 42 -4.19 14.79 18.44
N PHE A 43 -3.44 14.67 19.52
CA PHE A 43 -3.78 13.77 20.61
C PHE A 43 -4.24 14.56 21.82
N LEU A 44 -5.48 14.31 22.24
CA LEU A 44 -6.10 14.90 23.40
C LEU A 44 -5.51 14.34 24.71
N ASN A 45 -5.17 13.06 24.69
CA ASN A 45 -4.49 12.31 25.75
C ASN A 45 -3.78 11.10 25.12
N GLN A 46 -3.14 10.26 25.93
CA GLN A 46 -2.38 9.11 25.43
C GLN A 46 -3.22 8.10 24.64
N SER A 47 -4.53 8.00 24.87
CA SER A 47 -5.39 7.02 24.21
C SER A 47 -6.23 7.60 23.06
N THR A 48 -6.64 8.87 23.16
CA THR A 48 -7.58 9.49 22.23
C THR A 48 -6.88 10.49 21.32
N GLY A 49 -6.93 10.23 20.04
CA GLY A 49 -6.33 11.09 19.01
C GLY A 49 -7.21 11.22 17.77
N PHE A 50 -6.91 12.24 16.98
CA PHE A 50 -7.58 12.59 15.74
C PHE A 50 -6.55 12.87 14.66
N ALA A 51 -6.88 12.54 13.41
CA ALA A 51 -6.08 12.89 12.24
C ALA A 51 -6.97 13.42 11.14
N SER A 52 -6.52 14.47 10.44
CA SER A 52 -7.23 15.10 9.32
C SER A 52 -6.38 15.06 8.06
N GLY A 53 -7.00 15.08 6.90
CA GLY A 53 -6.24 14.95 5.67
C GLY A 53 -6.99 15.30 4.39
N ALA A 54 -6.46 14.78 3.29
CA ALA A 54 -6.97 14.99 1.95
C ALA A 54 -8.44 14.52 1.81
N ASN A 55 -9.13 15.09 0.82
CA ASN A 55 -10.52 14.77 0.50
C ASN A 55 -11.49 14.91 1.69
N GLY A 56 -11.22 15.83 2.61
CA GLY A 56 -12.07 16.11 3.76
C GLY A 56 -12.19 14.98 4.76
N ALA A 57 -11.21 14.07 4.83
CA ALA A 57 -11.23 12.93 5.72
C ALA A 57 -10.80 13.29 7.15
N VAL A 58 -11.51 12.73 8.15
CA VAL A 58 -11.14 12.79 9.57
C VAL A 58 -11.21 11.40 10.19
N TYR A 59 -10.18 11.05 10.91
CA TYR A 59 -10.04 9.77 11.60
C TYR A 59 -9.90 9.98 13.11
N LYS A 60 -10.39 9.03 13.91
CA LYS A 60 -10.30 9.01 15.37
C LYS A 60 -9.76 7.68 15.86
N THR A 61 -8.92 7.73 16.86
CA THR A 61 -8.50 6.59 17.67
C THR A 61 -8.92 6.80 19.13
N THR A 62 -9.14 5.68 19.86
CA THR A 62 -9.39 5.67 21.30
C THR A 62 -8.51 4.67 22.06
N ASP A 63 -7.49 4.11 21.37
CA ASP A 63 -6.62 3.04 21.84
C ASP A 63 -5.14 3.31 21.56
N SER A 64 -4.74 4.58 21.61
CA SER A 64 -3.37 5.07 21.36
C SER A 64 -2.93 4.88 19.89
N GLY A 65 -3.88 4.79 18.95
CA GLY A 65 -3.61 4.67 17.52
C GLY A 65 -3.47 3.24 17.02
N LYS A 66 -3.79 2.21 17.82
CA LYS A 66 -3.81 0.81 17.36
C LYS A 66 -4.88 0.59 16.30
N GLU A 67 -6.04 1.29 16.46
CA GLU A 67 -7.08 1.37 15.45
C GLU A 67 -7.44 2.83 15.17
N TRP A 68 -7.64 3.15 13.90
CA TRP A 68 -8.13 4.43 13.43
C TRP A 68 -9.42 4.23 12.65
N LYS A 69 -10.48 4.93 13.05
CA LYS A 69 -11.80 4.87 12.39
C LYS A 69 -12.05 6.19 11.70
N GLU A 70 -12.49 6.13 10.44
CA GLU A 70 -13.00 7.31 9.76
C GLU A 70 -14.32 7.73 10.41
N ILE A 71 -14.37 8.99 10.88
CA ILE A 71 -15.53 9.54 11.57
C ILE A 71 -16.22 10.65 10.79
N TYR A 72 -15.55 11.19 9.76
CA TYR A 72 -16.09 12.21 8.89
C TYR A 72 -15.40 12.18 7.54
N ARG A 73 -16.17 12.47 6.48
CA ARG A 73 -15.67 12.68 5.12
C ARG A 73 -16.58 13.61 4.34
N ASP A 74 -15.99 14.61 3.67
CA ASP A 74 -16.66 15.42 2.69
C ASP A 74 -15.75 15.65 1.48
N GLN A 75 -15.89 14.80 0.47
CA GLN A 75 -15.05 14.82 -0.73
C GLN A 75 -15.11 16.15 -1.53
N LYS A 76 -16.18 16.93 -1.35
CA LYS A 76 -16.32 18.24 -1.99
C LYS A 76 -15.62 19.36 -1.23
N ALA A 77 -15.14 19.05 -0.03
CA ALA A 77 -14.64 20.04 0.91
C ALA A 77 -13.16 20.42 0.72
N GLY A 78 -12.43 19.71 -0.13
CA GLY A 78 -10.98 19.86 -0.22
C GLY A 78 -10.25 19.24 1.00
N ASP A 79 -9.01 19.66 1.21
CA ASP A 79 -8.14 19.10 2.26
C ASP A 79 -8.39 19.78 3.61
N LEU A 80 -8.38 18.97 4.67
CA LEU A 80 -8.35 19.41 6.06
C LEU A 80 -6.90 19.38 6.57
N LYS A 81 -6.39 20.52 7.02
CA LYS A 81 -4.96 20.74 7.27
C LYS A 81 -4.58 20.75 8.75
N GLU A 82 -5.46 21.24 9.59
CA GLU A 82 -5.21 21.44 11.01
C GLU A 82 -6.37 20.88 11.83
N ILE A 83 -6.08 20.32 12.99
CA ILE A 83 -7.07 19.83 13.93
C ILE A 83 -6.67 20.21 15.36
N TYR A 84 -7.61 20.73 16.12
CA TYR A 84 -7.40 21.21 17.48
C TYR A 84 -8.61 20.92 18.36
N PHE A 85 -8.40 20.44 19.57
CA PHE A 85 -9.44 20.21 20.56
C PHE A 85 -9.19 21.08 21.81
N VAL A 86 -10.22 21.79 22.25
CA VAL A 86 -10.23 22.55 23.49
C VAL A 86 -10.34 21.61 24.69
N ASN A 87 -11.20 20.60 24.56
CA ASN A 87 -11.44 19.55 25.56
C ASN A 87 -11.94 18.26 24.86
N SER A 88 -12.37 17.28 25.63
CA SER A 88 -12.85 15.99 25.10
C SER A 88 -14.05 16.09 24.14
N ASN A 89 -14.84 17.16 24.21
CA ASN A 89 -16.08 17.32 23.47
C ASN A 89 -15.97 18.35 22.35
N THR A 90 -15.29 19.49 22.61
CA THR A 90 -15.23 20.61 21.71
C THR A 90 -13.92 20.66 20.95
N GLY A 91 -14.01 20.64 19.63
CA GLY A 91 -12.86 20.67 18.73
C GLY A 91 -13.18 21.39 17.41
N PHE A 92 -12.10 21.76 16.70
CA PHE A 92 -12.15 22.48 15.43
C PHE A 92 -11.22 21.85 14.42
N ILE A 93 -11.64 21.83 13.16
CA ILE A 93 -10.84 21.33 12.04
C ILE A 93 -10.87 22.39 10.94
N ALA A 94 -9.68 22.75 10.45
CA ALA A 94 -9.51 23.81 9.47
C ALA A 94 -8.86 23.28 8.17
N GLY A 95 -9.10 23.96 7.05
CA GLY A 95 -8.53 23.55 5.78
C GLY A 95 -8.75 24.50 4.61
N THR A 96 -8.70 23.96 3.41
CA THR A 96 -8.84 24.70 2.14
C THR A 96 -10.22 25.33 1.98
N GLY A 97 -10.31 26.45 1.22
CA GLY A 97 -11.57 27.13 0.92
C GLY A 97 -12.22 27.81 2.13
N ALA A 98 -11.42 28.37 3.05
CA ALA A 98 -11.86 28.97 4.31
C ALA A 98 -12.72 28.03 5.18
N ARG A 99 -12.51 26.74 5.05
CA ARG A 99 -13.29 25.74 5.77
C ARG A 99 -12.89 25.67 7.22
N LEU A 100 -13.87 25.84 8.10
CA LEU A 100 -13.76 25.56 9.53
C LEU A 100 -14.94 24.68 9.94
N LEU A 101 -14.65 23.55 10.59
CA LEU A 101 -15.63 22.65 11.16
C LEU A 101 -15.53 22.67 12.68
N LYS A 102 -16.67 22.63 13.38
CA LYS A 102 -16.74 22.53 14.84
C LYS A 102 -17.46 21.25 15.26
N THR A 103 -16.93 20.57 16.24
CA THR A 103 -17.61 19.51 16.99
C THR A 103 -17.85 19.96 18.43
N THR A 104 -18.94 19.48 19.04
CA THR A 104 -19.26 19.67 20.47
C THR A 104 -19.62 18.34 21.14
N ASP A 105 -19.40 17.23 20.44
CA ASP A 105 -19.73 15.84 20.84
C ASP A 105 -18.54 14.89 20.71
N GLY A 106 -17.31 15.43 20.79
CA GLY A 106 -16.09 14.65 20.72
C GLY A 106 -15.83 14.02 19.34
N GLY A 107 -16.31 14.67 18.27
CA GLY A 107 -16.12 14.22 16.89
C GLY A 107 -17.15 13.22 16.41
N SER A 108 -18.28 13.04 17.11
CA SER A 108 -19.40 12.23 16.62
C SER A 108 -20.15 12.94 15.48
N SER A 109 -20.13 14.28 15.50
CA SER A 109 -20.61 15.13 14.38
C SER A 109 -19.74 16.36 14.21
N PHE A 110 -19.75 16.94 12.99
CA PHE A 110 -19.03 18.16 12.66
C PHE A 110 -19.97 19.13 11.91
N ASN A 111 -20.03 20.37 12.38
CA ASN A 111 -20.84 21.42 11.79
C ASN A 111 -19.93 22.52 11.19
N PRO A 112 -20.23 23.00 9.99
CA PRO A 112 -19.47 24.09 9.38
C PRO A 112 -19.65 25.40 10.16
N VAL A 113 -18.54 26.10 10.38
CA VAL A 113 -18.50 27.46 10.92
C VAL A 113 -18.28 28.43 9.76
N ALA A 114 -19.13 29.42 9.64
CA ALA A 114 -19.06 30.39 8.54
C ALA A 114 -17.90 31.37 8.75
N ILE A 115 -17.04 31.49 7.74
CA ILE A 115 -16.00 32.50 7.64
C ILE A 115 -16.37 33.40 6.46
N SER A 116 -16.61 34.70 6.75
CA SER A 116 -17.06 35.63 5.75
C SER A 116 -15.89 36.28 4.98
N ASN A 117 -16.14 36.71 3.75
CA ASN A 117 -15.26 37.54 2.93
C ASN A 117 -13.93 36.93 2.48
N THR A 118 -13.76 35.61 2.55
CA THR A 118 -12.57 34.96 2.03
C THR A 118 -12.86 33.50 1.63
N THR A 119 -12.09 33.01 0.67
CA THR A 119 -12.00 31.59 0.29
C THR A 119 -10.58 31.03 0.52
N ASN A 120 -9.72 31.83 1.16
CA ASN A 120 -8.33 31.44 1.40
C ASN A 120 -8.24 30.33 2.45
N GLU A 121 -7.17 29.59 2.41
CA GLU A 121 -6.94 28.43 3.27
C GLU A 121 -6.73 28.84 4.73
N ILE A 122 -7.46 28.22 5.67
CA ILE A 122 -7.19 28.31 7.09
C ILE A 122 -6.05 27.35 7.40
N LYS A 123 -4.92 27.88 7.82
CA LYS A 123 -3.69 27.16 8.08
C LYS A 123 -3.57 26.70 9.52
N SER A 124 -4.11 27.47 10.47
CA SER A 124 -3.98 27.15 11.88
C SER A 124 -5.20 27.63 12.66
N VAL A 125 -5.54 26.87 13.71
CA VAL A 125 -6.63 27.13 14.62
C VAL A 125 -6.18 26.91 16.05
N TYR A 126 -6.51 27.84 16.94
CA TYR A 126 -6.31 27.74 18.38
C TYR A 126 -7.50 28.30 19.12
N PHE A 127 -7.92 27.63 20.17
CA PHE A 127 -8.95 28.11 21.09
C PHE A 127 -8.45 27.99 22.52
N GLN A 128 -8.52 29.08 23.26
CA GLN A 128 -8.19 29.14 24.66
C GLN A 128 -9.26 28.44 25.50
N ASP A 129 -10.51 28.60 25.12
CA ASP A 129 -11.71 28.00 25.69
C ASP A 129 -12.76 27.80 24.59
N GLU A 130 -13.97 27.36 24.93
CA GLU A 130 -15.03 27.10 23.94
C GLU A 130 -15.56 28.37 23.24
N MET A 131 -15.26 29.56 23.75
CA MET A 131 -15.78 30.85 23.28
C MET A 131 -14.69 31.68 22.59
N THR A 132 -13.46 31.67 23.12
CA THR A 132 -12.38 32.53 22.67
C THR A 132 -11.36 31.76 21.85
N GLY A 133 -11.16 32.19 20.60
CA GLY A 133 -10.21 31.52 19.73
C GLY A 133 -9.68 32.38 18.60
N TRP A 134 -8.67 31.87 17.90
CA TRP A 134 -8.01 32.49 16.76
C TRP A 134 -7.87 31.51 15.61
N ILE A 135 -8.00 32.04 14.39
CA ILE A 135 -7.67 31.35 13.16
C ILE A 135 -6.67 32.17 12.35
N LEU A 136 -5.72 31.49 11.74
CA LEU A 136 -4.77 32.06 10.79
C LEU A 136 -5.20 31.66 9.38
N ILE A 137 -5.52 32.66 8.57
CA ILE A 137 -5.91 32.48 7.16
C ILE A 137 -4.78 33.03 6.28
N SER A 138 -4.19 32.17 5.47
CA SER A 138 -3.09 32.51 4.58
C SER A 138 -3.52 33.59 3.58
N GLU A 139 -2.67 34.58 3.32
CA GLU A 139 -2.93 35.72 2.42
C GLU A 139 -4.13 36.59 2.80
N TYR A 140 -4.65 36.43 4.03
CA TYR A 140 -5.81 37.23 4.52
C TYR A 140 -5.53 37.84 5.90
N GLY A 141 -5.21 37.03 6.93
CA GLY A 141 -4.93 37.57 8.26
C GLY A 141 -5.17 36.61 9.42
N ILE A 142 -5.00 37.17 10.65
CA ILE A 142 -5.38 36.49 11.88
C ILE A 142 -6.72 37.06 12.34
N LEU A 143 -7.71 36.20 12.55
CA LEU A 143 -9.03 36.55 13.06
C LEU A 143 -9.21 35.97 14.46
N ARG A 144 -9.94 36.72 15.30
CA ARG A 144 -10.30 36.34 16.67
C ARG A 144 -11.81 36.26 16.83
N THR A 145 -12.27 35.26 17.56
CA THR A 145 -13.65 35.15 18.06
C THR A 145 -13.71 35.22 19.58
N THR A 146 -14.86 35.62 20.14
CA THR A 146 -15.19 35.60 21.57
C THR A 146 -16.56 34.98 21.83
N ASP A 147 -17.17 34.40 20.83
CA ASP A 147 -18.51 33.80 20.85
C ASP A 147 -18.54 32.36 20.30
N GLY A 148 -17.39 31.67 20.36
CA GLY A 148 -17.28 30.28 19.95
C GLY A 148 -17.30 30.07 18.43
N GLY A 149 -16.94 31.14 17.68
CA GLY A 149 -16.84 31.10 16.23
C GLY A 149 -18.10 31.54 15.49
N LEU A 150 -19.09 32.12 16.19
CA LEU A 150 -20.26 32.70 15.53
C LEU A 150 -19.91 34.00 14.77
N THR A 151 -19.02 34.82 15.35
CA THR A 151 -18.47 36.00 14.67
C THR A 151 -16.92 36.01 14.76
N TRP A 152 -16.31 36.64 13.75
CA TRP A 152 -14.86 36.73 13.63
C TRP A 152 -14.41 38.15 13.31
N ASN A 153 -13.46 38.67 14.11
CA ASN A 153 -12.88 39.99 13.93
C ASN A 153 -11.41 39.88 13.53
N THR A 154 -11.00 40.59 12.49
CA THR A 154 -9.59 40.63 12.05
C THR A 154 -8.77 41.40 13.08
N VAL A 155 -7.77 40.73 13.69
CA VAL A 155 -6.82 41.34 14.65
C VAL A 155 -5.46 41.65 14.01
N LEU A 156 -5.11 40.95 12.92
CA LEU A 156 -3.94 41.25 12.10
C LEU A 156 -4.28 41.05 10.62
N PRO A 157 -4.40 42.10 9.80
CA PRO A 157 -4.56 41.94 8.36
C PRO A 157 -3.22 41.58 7.69
N LEU A 158 -3.23 40.56 6.83
CA LEU A 158 -2.02 40.00 6.17
C LEU A 158 -2.27 39.73 4.68
N THR A 159 -2.93 40.67 4.00
CA THR A 159 -3.29 40.53 2.58
C THR A 159 -2.08 40.26 1.70
N GLY A 160 -2.11 39.14 0.98
CA GLY A 160 -1.04 38.69 0.08
C GLY A 160 0.17 38.08 0.81
N ILE A 161 0.17 37.99 2.14
CA ILE A 161 1.27 37.35 2.91
C ILE A 161 0.90 35.90 3.21
N LYS A 162 1.74 34.96 2.73
CA LYS A 162 1.55 33.53 2.94
C LYS A 162 1.97 33.14 4.35
N MET A 163 1.02 32.84 5.19
CA MET A 163 1.23 32.39 6.56
C MET A 163 1.00 30.89 6.69
N ASN A 164 1.68 30.24 7.67
CA ASN A 164 1.67 28.79 7.82
C ASN A 164 1.15 28.31 9.18
N LYS A 165 1.57 28.91 10.30
CA LYS A 165 1.26 28.36 11.63
C LYS A 165 1.14 29.45 12.68
N LEU A 166 0.31 29.16 13.70
CA LEU A 166 0.08 29.95 14.89
C LEU A 166 0.32 29.06 16.12
N SER A 167 1.08 29.55 17.11
CA SER A 167 1.33 28.83 18.35
C SER A 167 1.20 29.76 19.55
N PHE A 168 0.37 29.39 20.52
CA PHE A 168 0.18 30.03 21.79
C PHE A 168 0.89 29.25 22.90
N TRP A 169 1.59 29.92 23.81
CA TRP A 169 2.12 29.28 25.04
C TRP A 169 1.31 29.62 26.27
N ASN A 170 0.41 30.57 26.18
CA ASN A 170 -0.63 30.86 27.17
C ASN A 170 -1.82 31.56 26.49
N ASN A 171 -2.78 32.02 27.28
CA ASN A 171 -4.05 32.57 26.77
C ASN A 171 -3.93 33.88 25.99
N THR A 172 -2.77 34.57 26.04
CA THR A 172 -2.61 35.90 25.44
C THR A 172 -1.37 36.02 24.56
N HIS A 173 -0.36 35.20 24.79
CA HIS A 173 0.92 35.30 24.09
C HIS A 173 1.04 34.24 23.00
N ALA A 174 1.40 34.68 21.81
CA ALA A 174 1.55 33.80 20.66
C ALA A 174 2.57 34.29 19.64
N VAL A 175 2.95 33.36 18.76
CA VAL A 175 3.75 33.63 17.55
C VAL A 175 3.05 33.04 16.33
N ALA A 176 3.12 33.75 15.21
CA ALA A 176 2.67 33.30 13.88
C ALA A 176 3.82 33.33 12.89
N THR A 177 3.94 32.29 12.05
CA THR A 177 5.02 32.15 11.05
C THR A 177 4.49 31.99 9.63
N GLY A 178 5.28 32.42 8.65
CA GLY A 178 4.90 32.44 7.25
C GLY A 178 6.02 31.98 6.29
N ALA A 179 5.73 32.14 5.01
CA ALA A 179 6.56 31.65 3.90
C ALA A 179 7.78 32.56 3.58
N ALA A 180 8.06 33.55 4.40
CA ALA A 180 9.30 34.31 4.33
C ALA A 180 9.87 34.52 5.74
N ALA A 181 11.17 34.67 5.84
CA ALA A 181 11.86 34.91 7.11
C ALA A 181 11.40 36.17 7.84
N THR A 182 10.92 37.13 7.06
CA THR A 182 10.35 38.39 7.53
C THR A 182 8.90 38.31 7.96
N ASP A 183 8.24 37.16 7.73
CA ASP A 183 6.83 36.98 8.00
C ASP A 183 6.61 36.17 9.30
N ILE A 184 7.24 36.68 10.37
CA ILE A 184 7.04 36.20 11.73
C ILE A 184 6.45 37.36 12.54
N TYR A 185 5.38 37.07 13.26
CA TYR A 185 4.66 38.03 14.10
C TYR A 185 4.47 37.46 15.51
N TYR A 186 4.43 38.34 16.50
CA TYR A 186 4.21 37.96 17.90
C TYR A 186 3.20 38.89 18.58
N THR A 187 2.59 38.40 19.64
CA THR A 187 1.62 39.16 20.44
C THR A 187 1.79 38.86 21.94
N ALA A 188 1.46 39.80 22.78
CA ALA A 188 1.41 39.66 24.24
C ALA A 188 -0.03 39.74 24.80
N ASP A 189 -1.02 40.00 23.97
CA ASP A 189 -2.43 40.17 24.37
C ASP A 189 -3.42 39.41 23.46
N GLY A 190 -2.93 38.76 22.42
CA GLY A 190 -3.74 38.06 21.39
C GLY A 190 -4.52 38.99 20.48
N ILE A 191 -4.34 40.30 20.59
CA ILE A 191 -5.08 41.33 19.86
C ILE A 191 -4.12 42.19 19.04
N THR A 192 -3.06 42.68 19.69
CA THR A 192 -2.05 43.56 19.08
C THR A 192 -0.86 42.74 18.63
N TRP A 193 -0.55 42.73 17.37
CA TRP A 193 0.54 41.94 16.79
C TRP A 193 1.66 42.84 16.29
N ALA A 194 2.89 42.48 16.68
CA ALA A 194 4.12 43.13 16.23
C ALA A 194 4.88 42.22 15.28
N LYS A 195 5.60 42.78 14.32
CA LYS A 195 6.47 42.04 13.42
C LYS A 195 7.82 41.76 14.11
N SER A 196 8.29 40.52 14.04
CA SER A 196 9.60 40.11 14.57
C SER A 196 10.73 40.71 13.76
N SER A 197 11.88 40.94 14.42
CA SER A 197 13.12 41.22 13.70
C SER A 197 13.65 39.93 13.05
N PRO A 198 14.02 39.99 11.76
CA PRO A 198 14.52 38.79 11.08
C PRO A 198 15.77 38.26 11.81
N ALA A 199 15.87 36.91 11.89
CA ALA A 199 17.07 36.27 12.39
C ALA A 199 18.29 36.66 11.54
N PRO A 200 19.42 36.99 12.13
CA PRO A 200 20.64 37.15 11.36
C PRO A 200 21.03 35.77 10.81
N PHE A 201 20.78 35.55 9.54
CA PHE A 201 21.09 34.27 8.86
C PHE A 201 22.59 34.21 8.63
N GLY A 202 23.33 33.71 9.60
CA GLY A 202 24.79 33.67 9.67
C GLY A 202 25.46 33.31 8.35
N GLY A 203 25.93 34.31 7.62
CA GLY A 203 26.84 34.19 6.50
C GLY A 203 26.31 33.61 5.17
N PHE A 204 25.08 33.08 5.15
CA PHE A 204 24.47 32.51 3.94
C PHE A 204 23.37 33.41 3.39
N SER A 205 23.43 33.72 2.09
CA SER A 205 22.36 34.42 1.37
C SER A 205 21.31 33.38 0.91
N TYR A 206 20.33 33.12 1.74
CA TYR A 206 19.18 32.33 1.29
C TYR A 206 18.37 33.13 0.30
N THR A 207 17.97 32.52 -0.80
CA THR A 207 17.12 33.14 -1.83
C THR A 207 15.64 33.00 -1.52
N LYS A 208 15.27 32.06 -0.66
CA LYS A 208 13.88 31.80 -0.26
C LYS A 208 13.83 31.10 1.10
N TYR A 209 12.80 31.39 1.88
CA TYR A 209 12.50 30.73 3.16
C TYR A 209 11.04 30.32 3.20
N ASP A 210 10.76 29.30 4.00
CA ASP A 210 9.39 28.87 4.30
C ASP A 210 9.37 28.21 5.69
N VAL A 211 8.93 28.96 6.69
CA VAL A 211 8.81 28.47 8.08
C VAL A 211 7.47 27.78 8.21
N LYS A 212 7.47 26.48 8.26
CA LYS A 212 6.28 25.60 8.18
C LYS A 212 5.53 25.48 9.48
N ASP A 213 6.29 25.36 10.58
CA ASP A 213 5.71 25.12 11.90
C ASP A 213 6.42 25.94 12.97
N VAL A 214 5.70 26.26 14.05
CA VAL A 214 6.20 26.94 15.23
C VAL A 214 5.60 26.30 16.47
N TYR A 215 6.42 26.04 17.47
CA TYR A 215 6.04 25.48 18.75
C TYR A 215 6.55 26.36 19.88
N ALA A 216 5.63 26.93 20.67
CA ALA A 216 5.94 27.78 21.79
C ALA A 216 5.76 26.99 23.09
N VAL A 217 6.85 26.75 23.81
CA VAL A 217 6.85 26.12 25.15
C VAL A 217 6.54 27.17 26.22
N ASP A 218 7.28 28.28 26.16
CA ASP A 218 7.15 29.45 27.03
C ASP A 218 7.76 30.69 26.33
N GLU A 219 7.83 31.83 27.03
CA GLU A 219 8.35 33.09 26.47
C GLU A 219 9.82 33.05 26.04
N LYS A 220 10.64 32.11 26.62
CA LYS A 220 12.06 31.98 26.38
C LYS A 220 12.41 30.76 25.51
N ASN A 221 11.43 29.94 25.19
CA ASN A 221 11.63 28.71 24.49
C ASN A 221 10.57 28.55 23.39
N ILE A 222 10.75 29.29 22.31
CA ILE A 222 9.91 29.22 21.11
C ILE A 222 10.77 28.71 19.97
N TYR A 223 10.32 27.66 19.29
CA TYR A 223 11.05 26.99 18.22
C TYR A 223 10.24 27.05 16.94
N ALA A 224 10.93 27.27 15.80
CA ALA A 224 10.28 27.20 14.51
C ALA A 224 11.13 26.41 13.50
N ALA A 225 10.44 25.73 12.60
CA ALA A 225 11.06 24.82 11.63
C ALA A 225 10.49 25.04 10.22
N GLY A 226 11.31 24.71 9.23
CA GLY A 226 10.93 24.84 7.83
C GLY A 226 12.09 24.49 6.90
N TRP A 227 12.15 25.18 5.78
CA TRP A 227 13.23 25.01 4.81
C TRP A 227 13.63 26.36 4.19
N GLY A 228 14.86 26.40 3.67
CA GLY A 228 15.36 27.51 2.91
C GLY A 228 15.95 27.08 1.57
N SER A 229 16.19 28.00 0.67
CA SER A 229 16.86 27.77 -0.60
C SER A 229 18.18 28.53 -0.65
N ILE A 230 19.28 27.80 -0.87
CA ILE A 230 20.58 28.31 -1.25
C ILE A 230 20.85 27.75 -2.66
N ILE A 231 21.70 28.39 -3.46
CA ILE A 231 22.00 27.96 -4.84
C ILE A 231 22.28 26.44 -4.87
N GLY A 232 21.35 25.67 -5.44
CA GLY A 232 21.45 24.22 -5.62
C GLY A 232 21.14 23.34 -4.40
N MET A 233 20.72 23.91 -3.25
CA MET A 233 20.41 23.18 -2.02
C MET A 233 19.15 23.71 -1.32
N GLN A 234 18.44 22.84 -0.60
CA GLN A 234 17.28 23.18 0.21
C GLN A 234 17.49 22.73 1.67
N PRO A 235 18.33 23.44 2.45
CA PRO A 235 18.60 23.05 3.84
C PRO A 235 17.39 23.25 4.73
N SER A 236 17.28 22.41 5.77
CA SER A 236 16.35 22.60 6.88
C SER A 236 16.63 23.91 7.60
N ILE A 237 15.56 24.56 8.04
CA ILE A 237 15.62 25.73 8.94
C ILE A 237 15.12 25.31 10.29
N LEU A 238 15.91 25.58 11.31
CA LEU A 238 15.55 25.45 12.72
C LEU A 238 16.00 26.71 13.44
N ILE A 239 15.07 27.46 13.98
CA ILE A 239 15.32 28.74 14.68
C ILE A 239 14.67 28.73 16.06
N LYS A 240 15.25 29.48 17.00
CA LYS A 240 14.78 29.63 18.36
C LYS A 240 14.65 31.10 18.71
N SER A 241 13.61 31.46 19.43
CA SER A 241 13.46 32.73 20.13
C SER A 241 13.56 32.53 21.63
N THR A 242 14.18 33.49 22.33
CA THR A 242 14.31 33.54 23.78
C THR A 242 13.71 34.82 24.39
N ASP A 243 12.97 35.57 23.58
CA ASP A 243 12.42 36.89 23.92
C ASP A 243 10.98 37.04 23.40
N ALA A 244 10.16 36.03 23.65
CA ALA A 244 8.75 36.00 23.29
C ALA A 244 8.45 36.17 21.76
N GLY A 245 9.38 35.77 20.90
CA GLY A 245 9.24 35.85 19.46
C GLY A 245 9.69 37.16 18.84
N ALA A 246 10.22 38.11 19.62
CA ALA A 246 10.68 39.40 19.12
C ALA A 246 11.93 39.26 18.24
N THR A 247 12.88 38.41 18.62
CA THR A 247 14.06 38.08 17.81
C THR A 247 14.26 36.58 17.71
N TRP A 248 15.01 36.15 16.66
CA TRP A 248 15.24 34.75 16.36
C TRP A 248 16.71 34.48 16.09
N GLN A 249 17.19 33.31 16.50
CA GLN A 249 18.55 32.83 16.25
C GLN A 249 18.48 31.44 15.64
N PHE A 250 19.46 31.08 14.79
CA PHE A 250 19.60 29.70 14.35
C PHE A 250 19.86 28.79 15.54
N SER A 251 19.07 27.74 15.63
CA SER A 251 19.35 26.59 16.46
C SER A 251 20.53 25.86 15.79
N VAL A 252 21.65 25.74 16.49
CA VAL A 252 22.97 25.39 15.93
C VAL A 252 22.93 24.20 15.01
N GLN A 253 23.71 24.36 13.96
CA GLN A 253 23.92 23.37 12.92
C GLN A 253 25.36 22.90 12.97
N ASP A 254 25.55 21.63 13.22
CA ASP A 254 26.74 20.95 12.76
C ASP A 254 26.67 20.87 11.23
N GLU A 255 27.58 21.51 10.54
CA GLU A 255 27.62 21.53 9.07
C GLU A 255 27.77 20.14 8.46
N SER A 256 28.31 19.18 9.21
CA SER A 256 28.46 17.78 8.83
C SER A 256 27.14 16.99 8.85
N ASN A 257 26.12 17.48 9.59
CA ASN A 257 24.81 16.80 9.81
C ASN A 257 23.62 17.58 9.24
N ARG A 258 23.81 18.47 8.29
CA ARG A 258 22.69 19.17 7.64
C ARG A 258 21.78 18.17 6.94
N THR A 259 20.57 18.00 7.46
CA THR A 259 19.51 17.34 6.73
C THR A 259 19.04 18.31 5.62
N TYR A 260 19.08 17.87 4.38
CA TYR A 260 18.58 18.64 3.24
C TYR A 260 17.08 18.38 3.01
N GLU A 261 16.31 18.30 4.09
CA GLU A 261 14.90 17.93 4.04
C GLU A 261 14.03 19.01 4.67
N ASN A 262 12.83 19.18 4.15
CA ASN A 262 11.86 20.13 4.68
C ASN A 262 11.37 19.66 6.06
N MET A 263 11.42 20.51 7.07
CA MET A 263 10.80 20.28 8.37
C MET A 263 9.38 20.83 8.36
N ASN A 264 8.40 19.97 8.61
CA ASN A 264 6.99 20.31 8.48
C ASN A 264 6.24 20.35 9.81
N GLY A 265 6.76 19.69 10.85
CA GLY A 265 6.12 19.63 12.15
C GLY A 265 7.10 19.60 13.32
N LEU A 266 6.69 20.22 14.43
CA LEU A 266 7.43 20.31 15.69
C LEU A 266 6.58 19.85 16.87
N TYR A 267 7.25 19.23 17.83
CA TYR A 267 6.70 18.98 19.18
C TYR A 267 7.79 19.10 20.20
N PHE A 268 7.53 19.84 21.29
CA PHE A 268 8.40 19.91 22.47
C PHE A 268 7.61 19.48 23.70
N LYS A 269 8.13 18.52 24.47
CA LYS A 269 7.52 18.16 25.75
C LYS A 269 7.93 19.11 26.88
N ASP A 270 9.08 19.74 26.74
CA ASP A 270 9.64 20.75 27.64
C ASP A 270 10.69 21.61 26.88
N ALA A 271 11.30 22.56 27.61
CA ALA A 271 12.26 23.49 27.03
C ALA A 271 13.55 22.83 26.47
N ASN A 272 13.86 21.61 26.85
CA ASN A 272 15.07 20.92 26.41
C ASN A 272 14.79 19.83 25.37
N ASN A 273 13.64 19.18 25.48
CA ASN A 273 13.35 17.97 24.71
C ASN A 273 12.35 18.25 23.59
N GLY A 274 12.81 18.12 22.35
CA GLY A 274 12.03 18.39 21.14
C GLY A 274 12.22 17.38 20.02
N ILE A 275 11.24 17.30 19.15
CA ILE A 275 11.21 16.49 17.91
C ILE A 275 10.79 17.39 16.75
N ALA A 276 11.53 17.30 15.64
CA ALA A 276 11.13 17.86 14.35
C ALA A 276 10.99 16.73 13.33
N ALA A 277 9.95 16.80 12.52
CA ALA A 277 9.66 15.80 11.51
C ALA A 277 9.37 16.46 10.14
N GLY A 278 9.75 15.76 9.08
CA GLY A 278 9.55 16.26 7.73
C GLY A 278 9.97 15.26 6.67
N GLY A 279 10.38 15.77 5.52
CA GLY A 279 10.87 14.95 4.42
C GLY A 279 10.89 15.72 3.10
N GLY A 280 11.57 15.14 2.11
CA GLY A 280 11.74 15.72 0.80
C GLY A 280 12.23 14.69 -0.21
N THR A 281 13.12 15.11 -1.09
CA THR A 281 13.61 14.28 -2.21
C THR A 281 14.42 13.05 -1.78
N ARG A 282 14.92 13.03 -0.55
CA ARG A 282 15.72 11.92 0.02
C ARG A 282 14.93 11.05 0.99
N GLY A 283 13.63 11.30 1.14
CA GLY A 283 12.72 10.55 2.01
C GLY A 283 12.34 11.30 3.28
N SER A 284 11.85 10.55 4.27
CA SER A 284 11.40 11.08 5.55
C SER A 284 12.55 11.32 6.50
N VAL A 285 12.42 12.31 7.36
CA VAL A 285 13.37 12.60 8.43
C VAL A 285 12.66 12.93 9.74
N ILE A 286 13.17 12.38 10.82
CA ILE A 286 12.89 12.84 12.18
C ILE A 286 14.22 13.16 12.83
N ILE A 287 14.28 14.31 13.51
CA ILE A 287 15.42 14.72 14.32
C ILE A 287 14.96 15.03 15.72
N ARG A 288 15.82 14.79 16.71
CA ARG A 288 15.53 14.96 18.12
C ARG A 288 16.58 15.84 18.79
N THR A 289 16.15 16.69 19.73
CA THR A 289 17.01 17.42 20.65
C THR A 289 16.74 17.05 22.10
N SER A 290 17.76 17.11 22.94
CA SER A 290 17.66 16.97 24.40
C SER A 290 18.34 18.13 25.15
N ASP A 291 18.77 19.18 24.43
CA ASP A 291 19.51 20.31 24.98
C ASP A 291 18.92 21.67 24.57
N GLY A 292 17.61 21.69 24.26
CA GLY A 292 16.88 22.90 23.91
C GLY A 292 17.22 23.39 22.50
N GLY A 293 17.49 22.48 21.59
CA GLY A 293 17.75 22.78 20.17
C GLY A 293 19.17 23.21 19.87
N LYS A 294 20.11 23.11 20.82
CA LYS A 294 21.54 23.39 20.55
C LYS A 294 22.15 22.33 19.64
N THR A 295 21.74 21.07 19.83
CA THR A 295 22.07 19.97 18.94
C THR A 295 20.82 19.19 18.53
N TRP A 296 20.84 18.68 17.30
CA TRP A 296 19.77 17.85 16.75
C TRP A 296 20.37 16.55 16.19
N ILE A 297 19.82 15.41 16.62
CA ILE A 297 20.31 14.09 16.25
C ILE A 297 19.26 13.42 15.34
N PRO A 298 19.64 12.95 14.12
CA PRO A 298 18.74 12.21 13.27
C PRO A 298 18.37 10.87 13.90
N VAL A 299 17.13 10.47 13.71
CA VAL A 299 16.56 9.21 14.20
C VAL A 299 16.21 8.32 13.01
N GLU A 300 16.56 7.05 13.08
CA GLU A 300 16.12 6.07 12.11
C GLU A 300 14.62 5.80 12.26
N ILE A 301 13.90 5.92 11.14
CA ILE A 301 12.46 5.71 11.09
C ILE A 301 12.08 4.72 10.00
N PRO A 302 11.08 3.88 10.22
CA PRO A 302 10.66 2.87 9.27
C PRO A 302 9.68 3.44 8.21
N CYS A 303 10.04 4.53 7.51
CA CYS A 303 9.17 5.09 6.47
C CYS A 303 9.97 5.85 5.41
N GLY A 304 9.39 6.01 4.22
CA GLY A 304 9.98 6.71 3.08
C GLY A 304 9.16 7.91 2.58
N THR A 305 7.94 8.12 3.14
CA THR A 305 7.03 9.18 2.67
C THR A 305 7.16 10.46 3.48
N THR A 306 6.77 11.61 2.91
CA THR A 306 6.82 12.91 3.61
C THR A 306 5.99 12.91 4.89
N LEU A 307 6.59 13.34 5.98
CA LEU A 307 5.92 13.57 7.26
C LEU A 307 5.39 15.00 7.31
N ASN A 308 4.15 15.19 7.74
CA ASN A 308 3.43 16.47 7.62
C ASN A 308 3.17 17.15 8.96
N ALA A 309 2.90 16.39 10.04
CA ALA A 309 2.61 16.96 11.35
C ALA A 309 3.05 16.03 12.49
N VAL A 310 3.31 16.62 13.65
CA VAL A 310 3.71 15.95 14.89
C VAL A 310 2.74 16.31 16.00
N SER A 311 2.39 15.36 16.84
CA SER A 311 1.63 15.58 18.08
C SER A 311 2.19 14.69 19.18
N GLY A 312 2.17 15.15 20.43
CA GLY A 312 2.68 14.38 21.55
C GLY A 312 1.96 14.63 22.87
N VAL A 313 2.04 13.65 23.74
CA VAL A 313 1.57 13.71 25.15
C VAL A 313 2.66 13.09 26.03
N GLY A 314 3.50 13.93 26.62
CA GLY A 314 4.69 13.48 27.35
C GLY A 314 5.69 12.79 26.43
N ASP A 315 6.05 11.54 26.75
CA ASP A 315 6.97 10.73 25.95
C ASP A 315 6.30 10.02 24.76
N ASN A 316 4.99 10.01 24.71
CA ASN A 316 4.23 9.45 23.60
C ASN A 316 4.14 10.46 22.46
N VAL A 317 4.69 10.12 21.30
CA VAL A 317 4.73 11.00 20.12
C VAL A 317 4.15 10.31 18.91
N TRP A 318 3.31 11.01 18.17
CA TRP A 318 2.73 10.56 16.90
C TRP A 318 3.11 11.52 15.79
N VAL A 319 3.41 10.94 14.63
CA VAL A 319 3.72 11.69 13.43
C VAL A 319 2.84 11.17 12.30
N CYS A 320 2.20 12.06 11.56
CA CYS A 320 1.42 11.68 10.38
C CYS A 320 2.04 12.19 9.09
N GLY A 321 1.66 11.56 7.96
CA GLY A 321 2.24 11.91 6.68
C GLY A 321 1.45 11.46 5.45
N SER A 322 2.10 11.59 4.30
CA SER A 322 1.56 11.20 3.01
C SER A 322 1.18 9.71 2.98
N GLY A 323 0.18 9.37 2.15
CA GLY A 323 -0.30 7.99 2.02
C GLY A 323 -0.98 7.43 3.26
N GLY A 324 -1.45 8.29 4.18
CA GLY A 324 -2.11 7.86 5.41
C GLY A 324 -1.16 7.33 6.48
N LEU A 325 0.14 7.61 6.36
CA LEU A 325 1.13 7.18 7.34
C LEU A 325 0.86 7.74 8.73
N ILE A 326 0.92 6.89 9.75
CA ILE A 326 1.04 7.29 11.16
C ILE A 326 2.15 6.46 11.80
N LEU A 327 3.13 7.14 12.39
CA LEU A 327 4.16 6.57 13.23
C LEU A 327 3.89 6.92 14.70
N TYR A 328 4.23 6.02 15.59
CA TYR A 328 4.14 6.18 17.04
C TYR A 328 5.47 5.85 17.72
N SER A 329 5.85 6.68 18.67
CA SER A 329 6.96 6.44 19.59
C SER A 329 6.45 6.47 21.03
N PRO A 330 6.71 5.45 21.86
CA PRO A 330 6.39 5.44 23.27
C PRO A 330 7.49 6.07 24.15
N ASP A 331 8.65 6.40 23.56
CA ASP A 331 9.92 6.71 24.25
C ASP A 331 10.57 7.99 23.73
N PHE A 332 9.74 8.98 23.42
CA PHE A 332 10.13 10.29 22.93
C PHE A 332 11.06 10.22 21.73
N GLY A 333 10.67 9.46 20.71
CA GLY A 333 11.36 9.38 19.42
C GLY A 333 12.62 8.51 19.44
N THR A 334 12.88 7.70 20.47
CA THR A 334 14.00 6.74 20.46
C THR A 334 13.68 5.56 19.56
N THR A 335 12.46 5.03 19.65
CA THR A 335 11.96 3.98 18.75
C THR A 335 10.64 4.40 18.08
N TRP A 336 10.38 3.89 16.90
CA TRP A 336 9.18 4.21 16.11
C TRP A 336 8.51 2.96 15.58
N GLN A 337 7.18 2.97 15.61
CA GLN A 337 6.33 1.88 15.14
C GLN A 337 5.27 2.42 14.19
N HIS A 338 4.95 1.66 13.14
CA HIS A 338 3.79 1.93 12.31
C HIS A 338 2.50 1.63 13.09
N GLN A 339 1.57 2.57 13.09
CA GLN A 339 0.22 2.36 13.64
C GLN A 339 -0.81 1.97 12.59
N MET A 340 -0.43 1.94 11.33
CA MET A 340 -1.28 1.51 10.24
C MET A 340 -0.86 0.17 9.69
N LYS A 341 -1.84 -0.68 9.43
CA LYS A 341 -1.60 -2.03 8.89
C LYS A 341 -1.05 -1.99 7.46
N ILE A 342 -1.35 -0.95 6.67
CA ILE A 342 -0.89 -0.82 5.29
C ILE A 342 -0.84 0.66 4.89
N PRO A 343 0.35 1.22 4.66
CA PRO A 343 0.51 2.54 4.07
C PRO A 343 0.11 2.57 2.59
N GLY A 344 -0.23 3.75 2.09
CA GLY A 344 -0.65 3.97 0.72
C GLY A 344 0.43 3.87 -0.36
N ALA A 345 1.49 3.07 -0.14
CA ALA A 345 2.54 2.82 -1.11
C ALA A 345 1.99 2.11 -2.36
N SER A 346 2.48 2.47 -3.53
CA SER A 346 2.17 1.73 -4.77
C SER A 346 3.00 0.44 -4.79
N LEU A 347 2.33 -0.71 -4.73
CA LEU A 347 2.99 -2.01 -4.81
C LEU A 347 3.30 -2.33 -6.28
N SER A 348 4.50 -2.80 -6.56
CA SER A 348 5.00 -3.15 -7.91
C SER A 348 5.02 -4.67 -8.13
N ALA A 349 5.23 -5.44 -7.07
CA ALA A 349 5.37 -6.89 -7.15
C ALA A 349 4.66 -7.60 -5.99
N ILE A 350 4.21 -8.83 -6.25
CA ILE A 350 3.60 -9.73 -5.26
C ILE A 350 3.98 -11.18 -5.59
N GLN A 351 4.35 -11.97 -4.58
CA GLN A 351 4.76 -13.37 -4.74
C GLN A 351 4.35 -14.21 -3.53
N PHE A 352 3.84 -15.41 -3.77
CA PHE A 352 3.65 -16.47 -2.77
C PHE A 352 4.78 -17.49 -2.85
N THR A 353 5.42 -17.79 -1.73
CA THR A 353 6.46 -18.83 -1.62
C THR A 353 5.90 -20.13 -1.07
N SER A 354 4.90 -20.06 -0.20
CA SER A 354 4.18 -21.20 0.36
C SER A 354 2.69 -20.88 0.54
N ASP A 355 1.87 -21.84 1.00
CA ASP A 355 0.45 -21.64 1.28
C ASP A 355 0.21 -20.55 2.35
N LYS A 356 1.21 -20.27 3.18
CA LYS A 356 1.11 -19.29 4.28
C LYS A 356 1.90 -18.04 4.03
N THR A 357 3.02 -18.13 3.33
CA THR A 357 3.97 -17.03 3.20
C THR A 357 3.82 -16.32 1.86
N ALA A 358 3.62 -15.02 1.92
CA ALA A 358 3.58 -14.14 0.76
C ALA A 358 4.33 -12.83 1.02
N TYR A 359 4.80 -12.23 -0.07
CA TYR A 359 5.51 -10.97 -0.07
C TYR A 359 4.89 -10.03 -1.10
N ALA A 360 4.82 -8.73 -0.77
CA ALA A 360 4.52 -7.68 -1.74
C ALA A 360 5.44 -6.49 -1.49
N ALA A 361 5.81 -5.78 -2.53
CA ALA A 361 6.78 -4.69 -2.42
C ALA A 361 6.49 -3.57 -3.42
N GLY A 362 7.03 -2.37 -3.15
CA GLY A 362 6.73 -1.24 -4.02
C GLY A 362 7.47 0.05 -3.66
N SER A 363 6.81 1.18 -3.93
CA SER A 363 7.38 2.52 -3.78
C SER A 363 7.85 2.81 -2.36
N ASP A 364 8.80 3.75 -2.24
CA ASP A 364 9.37 4.24 -0.98
C ASP A 364 9.99 3.14 -0.10
N GLY A 365 10.43 2.03 -0.69
CA GLY A 365 10.96 0.88 0.05
C GLY A 365 9.90 0.05 0.76
N ALA A 366 8.63 0.21 0.43
CA ALA A 366 7.54 -0.55 1.05
C ALA A 366 7.68 -2.06 0.79
N PHE A 367 7.72 -2.84 1.85
CA PHE A 367 7.84 -4.28 1.84
C PHE A 367 6.84 -4.90 2.83
N PHE A 368 6.02 -5.79 2.34
CA PHE A 368 4.95 -6.44 3.09
C PHE A 368 5.17 -7.93 3.14
N LYS A 369 4.94 -8.54 4.29
CA LYS A 369 4.99 -9.98 4.49
C LYS A 369 3.68 -10.47 5.10
N SER A 370 3.12 -11.51 4.51
CA SER A 370 2.05 -12.32 5.09
C SER A 370 2.60 -13.66 5.56
N THR A 371 2.06 -14.19 6.65
CA THR A 371 2.36 -15.52 7.19
C THR A 371 1.10 -16.36 7.41
N ASP A 372 -0.04 -15.87 6.91
CA ASP A 372 -1.37 -16.47 7.07
C ASP A 372 -2.12 -16.63 5.73
N GLY A 373 -1.36 -16.81 4.63
CA GLY A 373 -1.93 -16.99 3.30
C GLY A 373 -2.55 -15.72 2.70
N GLY A 374 -2.01 -14.55 3.07
CA GLY A 374 -2.47 -13.26 2.55
C GLY A 374 -3.67 -12.67 3.26
N ASN A 375 -4.16 -13.29 4.35
CA ASN A 375 -5.30 -12.75 5.12
C ASN A 375 -4.91 -11.50 5.92
N SER A 376 -3.66 -11.44 6.39
CA SER A 376 -3.08 -10.24 6.99
C SER A 376 -1.67 -9.98 6.48
N TRP A 377 -1.24 -8.72 6.53
CA TRP A 377 0.05 -8.28 6.02
C TRP A 377 0.76 -7.38 7.05
N ASN A 378 2.04 -7.68 7.31
CA ASN A 378 2.91 -6.85 8.12
C ASN A 378 3.75 -5.95 7.21
N ALA A 379 3.63 -4.65 7.38
CA ALA A 379 4.35 -3.67 6.60
C ALA A 379 5.73 -3.38 7.22
N LYS A 380 6.73 -3.24 6.36
CA LYS A 380 8.07 -2.77 6.67
C LYS A 380 8.55 -1.85 5.55
N TYR A 381 9.34 -0.85 5.88
CA TYR A 381 10.02 -0.02 4.91
C TYR A 381 11.50 -0.33 4.92
N LEU A 382 12.02 -0.64 3.73
CA LEU A 382 13.44 -0.94 3.58
C LEU A 382 14.20 0.38 3.40
N ARG A 383 15.16 0.62 4.29
CA ARG A 383 16.18 1.65 4.11
C ARG A 383 17.51 0.97 3.86
N ILE A 384 18.15 1.36 2.77
CA ILE A 384 19.47 0.86 2.40
C ILE A 384 20.35 2.06 2.15
N ASN A 385 21.49 2.15 2.86
CA ASN A 385 22.39 3.31 2.79
C ASN A 385 21.67 4.65 3.04
N HIS A 386 20.80 4.69 4.04
CA HIS A 386 20.02 5.88 4.46
C HIS A 386 18.99 6.41 3.45
N ILE A 387 18.74 5.71 2.34
CA ILE A 387 17.67 6.03 1.39
C ILE A 387 16.57 4.97 1.43
N SER A 388 15.35 5.34 1.01
CA SER A 388 14.21 4.42 0.83
C SER A 388 13.90 4.32 -0.67
N PRO A 389 14.64 3.47 -1.43
CA PRO A 389 14.47 3.38 -2.86
C PRO A 389 13.21 2.57 -3.20
N ASP A 390 12.57 2.91 -4.33
CA ASP A 390 11.45 2.11 -4.82
C ASP A 390 11.90 0.70 -5.14
N ILE A 391 11.17 -0.30 -4.62
CA ILE A 391 11.36 -1.69 -4.99
C ILE A 391 10.63 -1.92 -6.31
N GLN A 392 11.36 -2.34 -7.33
CA GLN A 392 10.81 -2.55 -8.66
C GLN A 392 10.25 -3.96 -8.83
N ASP A 393 10.97 -4.96 -8.31
CA ASP A 393 10.58 -6.36 -8.35
C ASP A 393 11.19 -7.15 -7.18
N ILE A 394 10.58 -8.30 -6.84
CA ILE A 394 11.06 -9.24 -5.83
C ILE A 394 11.07 -10.65 -6.39
N PHE A 395 12.04 -11.44 -5.97
CA PHE A 395 12.13 -12.86 -6.31
C PHE A 395 12.56 -13.66 -5.09
N PHE A 396 11.64 -14.41 -4.52
CA PHE A 396 11.91 -15.32 -3.41
C PHE A 396 12.00 -16.77 -3.89
N LEU A 397 13.09 -17.42 -3.57
CA LEU A 397 13.33 -18.83 -3.85
C LEU A 397 12.58 -19.75 -2.86
N ASN A 398 12.43 -19.29 -1.63
CA ASN A 398 11.70 -19.95 -0.55
C ASN A 398 11.29 -18.90 0.50
N ASP A 399 10.71 -19.34 1.64
CA ASP A 399 10.24 -18.47 2.72
C ASP A 399 11.37 -17.66 3.40
N ASN A 400 12.65 -17.95 3.13
CA ASN A 400 13.78 -17.29 3.78
C ASN A 400 14.68 -16.54 2.83
N VAL A 401 14.97 -17.11 1.64
CA VAL A 401 15.95 -16.54 0.71
C VAL A 401 15.23 -15.83 -0.42
N GLY A 402 15.54 -14.53 -0.56
CA GLY A 402 14.98 -13.70 -1.60
C GLY A 402 15.91 -12.56 -2.03
N TYR A 403 15.56 -11.99 -3.16
CA TYR A 403 16.26 -10.85 -3.76
C TYR A 403 15.24 -9.78 -4.13
N ALA A 404 15.67 -8.53 -4.14
CA ALA A 404 14.88 -7.39 -4.58
C ALA A 404 15.72 -6.48 -5.47
N SER A 405 15.09 -5.96 -6.51
CA SER A 405 15.64 -4.94 -7.41
C SER A 405 15.03 -3.58 -7.09
N PHE A 406 15.83 -2.52 -7.20
CA PHE A 406 15.44 -1.19 -6.75
C PHE A 406 15.82 -0.09 -7.74
N SER A 407 15.27 1.11 -7.52
CA SER A 407 15.83 2.38 -8.03
C SER A 407 17.29 2.52 -7.61
N TYR A 408 18.02 3.47 -8.22
CA TYR A 408 19.45 3.74 -7.95
C TYR A 408 20.36 2.52 -8.21
N ARG A 409 20.02 1.69 -9.21
CA ARG A 409 20.81 0.51 -9.58
C ARG A 409 21.17 -0.39 -8.40
N MET A 410 20.21 -0.57 -7.48
CA MET A 410 20.43 -1.36 -6.27
C MET A 410 19.83 -2.75 -6.40
N ILE A 411 20.54 -3.74 -5.88
CA ILE A 411 20.06 -5.12 -5.69
C ILE A 411 20.36 -5.48 -4.25
N ALA A 412 19.37 -6.04 -3.54
CA ALA A 412 19.57 -6.53 -2.19
C ALA A 412 19.12 -7.98 -2.04
N LYS A 413 19.72 -8.68 -1.08
CA LYS A 413 19.45 -10.06 -0.71
C LYS A 413 18.97 -10.14 0.74
N THR A 414 18.00 -11.01 1.00
CA THR A 414 17.62 -11.47 2.34
C THR A 414 17.86 -12.98 2.47
N THR A 415 18.15 -13.43 3.69
CA THR A 415 18.28 -14.85 4.06
C THR A 415 17.43 -15.22 5.27
N ASP A 416 16.59 -14.29 5.73
CA ASP A 416 15.74 -14.42 6.91
C ASP A 416 14.25 -14.06 6.62
N GLY A 417 13.85 -14.21 5.36
CA GLY A 417 12.49 -13.96 4.91
C GLY A 417 12.11 -12.48 4.95
N GLY A 418 13.05 -11.60 4.64
CA GLY A 418 12.82 -10.17 4.54
C GLY A 418 12.91 -9.43 5.88
N ASN A 419 13.31 -10.08 6.98
CA ASN A 419 13.53 -9.39 8.26
C ASN A 419 14.74 -8.46 8.17
N THR A 420 15.83 -8.91 7.50
CA THR A 420 16.97 -8.06 7.17
C THR A 420 17.31 -8.15 5.68
N TRP A 421 17.86 -7.07 5.14
CA TRP A 421 18.28 -6.97 3.75
C TRP A 421 19.70 -6.41 3.67
N LYS A 422 20.53 -7.03 2.83
CA LYS A 422 21.89 -6.59 2.55
C LYS A 422 22.01 -6.19 1.08
N ALA A 423 22.46 -4.97 0.81
CA ALA A 423 22.78 -4.57 -0.56
C ALA A 423 23.94 -5.44 -1.08
N VAL A 424 23.75 -6.02 -2.25
CA VAL A 424 24.77 -6.81 -2.97
C VAL A 424 25.25 -6.08 -4.23
N VAL A 425 24.46 -5.13 -4.72
CA VAL A 425 24.87 -4.09 -5.68
C VAL A 425 24.28 -2.77 -5.19
N SER A 426 25.05 -1.71 -5.19
CA SER A 426 24.59 -0.38 -4.80
C SER A 426 25.39 0.69 -5.52
N ASP A 427 24.69 1.54 -6.27
CA ASP A 427 25.25 2.73 -6.90
C ASP A 427 24.28 3.89 -6.72
N THR A 428 24.37 4.53 -5.58
CA THR A 428 23.49 5.64 -5.20
C THR A 428 23.85 6.97 -5.86
N ALA A 429 24.95 7.02 -6.62
CA ALA A 429 25.42 8.24 -7.26
C ALA A 429 24.61 8.61 -8.51
N ASP A 430 23.97 7.63 -9.17
CA ASP A 430 23.15 7.85 -10.36
C ASP A 430 21.66 7.59 -10.07
N ALA A 431 20.92 8.65 -9.78
CA ALA A 431 19.48 8.60 -9.54
C ALA A 431 18.65 8.16 -10.77
N THR A 432 19.24 8.12 -11.97
CA THR A 432 18.56 7.70 -13.20
C THR A 432 18.72 6.21 -13.48
N ALA A 433 19.62 5.53 -12.78
CA ALA A 433 19.85 4.10 -12.90
C ALA A 433 18.77 3.32 -12.12
N ILE A 434 18.24 2.25 -12.71
CA ILE A 434 17.16 1.44 -12.11
C ILE A 434 17.40 -0.03 -12.44
N SER A 435 17.34 -0.90 -11.44
CA SER A 435 17.22 -2.35 -11.62
C SER A 435 15.73 -2.71 -11.67
N TYR A 436 15.26 -3.34 -12.74
CA TYR A 436 13.86 -3.69 -12.95
C TYR A 436 13.58 -5.17 -12.68
N GLY A 437 13.57 -6.00 -13.71
CA GLY A 437 13.23 -7.42 -13.62
C GLY A 437 14.32 -8.27 -12.98
N ILE A 438 13.92 -9.31 -12.25
CA ILE A 438 14.79 -10.19 -11.50
C ILE A 438 14.37 -11.66 -11.68
N TYR A 439 15.33 -12.55 -11.91
CA TYR A 439 15.11 -13.99 -12.06
C TYR A 439 16.25 -14.79 -11.46
N PHE A 440 15.94 -15.82 -10.67
CA PHE A 440 16.91 -16.75 -10.13
C PHE A 440 16.51 -18.20 -10.43
N PHE A 441 17.46 -19.02 -10.85
CA PHE A 441 17.28 -20.47 -10.99
C PHE A 441 17.34 -21.19 -9.64
N ASN A 442 18.27 -20.75 -8.79
CA ASN A 442 18.57 -21.29 -7.47
C ASN A 442 19.27 -20.21 -6.62
N GLU A 443 19.70 -20.56 -5.44
CA GLU A 443 20.35 -19.61 -4.51
C GLU A 443 21.70 -19.06 -5.00
N LEU A 444 22.31 -19.65 -6.04
CA LEU A 444 23.61 -19.24 -6.57
C LEU A 444 23.50 -18.49 -7.89
N GLN A 445 22.57 -18.87 -8.77
CA GLN A 445 22.53 -18.40 -10.15
C GLN A 445 21.31 -17.53 -10.41
N GLY A 446 21.53 -16.31 -10.89
CA GLY A 446 20.44 -15.40 -11.21
C GLY A 446 20.84 -14.23 -12.09
N TYR A 447 19.81 -13.51 -12.53
CA TYR A 447 19.88 -12.36 -13.42
C TYR A 447 19.06 -11.20 -12.86
N VAL A 448 19.58 -10.00 -13.04
CA VAL A 448 18.82 -8.76 -12.87
C VAL A 448 19.04 -7.90 -14.10
N VAL A 449 17.98 -7.24 -14.58
CA VAL A 449 18.05 -6.36 -15.76
C VAL A 449 17.53 -4.99 -15.42
N GLY A 450 18.03 -3.98 -16.17
CA GLY A 450 17.62 -2.61 -15.93
C GLY A 450 18.33 -1.61 -16.82
N LYS A 451 18.51 -0.42 -16.29
CA LYS A 451 19.33 0.65 -16.92
C LYS A 451 20.40 1.14 -15.95
N ALA A 452 21.59 1.42 -16.50
CA ALA A 452 22.73 2.00 -15.81
C ALA A 452 22.93 3.46 -16.26
N GLY A 453 21.92 4.34 -15.99
CA GLY A 453 21.91 5.74 -16.45
C GLY A 453 20.90 6.04 -17.55
N THR A 454 20.97 7.22 -18.17
CA THR A 454 19.91 7.79 -19.00
C THR A 454 19.62 7.06 -20.32
N LYS A 455 20.48 6.20 -20.82
CA LYS A 455 20.27 5.43 -22.08
C LYS A 455 21.16 4.20 -22.16
N VAL A 456 21.55 3.67 -21.01
CA VAL A 456 22.47 2.54 -20.91
C VAL A 456 21.70 1.37 -20.31
N ASP A 457 21.53 0.29 -21.06
CA ASP A 457 21.01 -0.97 -20.58
C ASP A 457 22.03 -1.70 -19.70
N ALA A 458 21.56 -2.52 -18.77
CA ALA A 458 22.39 -3.33 -17.90
C ALA A 458 21.78 -4.72 -17.66
N ILE A 459 22.62 -5.75 -17.84
CA ILE A 459 22.35 -7.13 -17.47
C ILE A 459 23.37 -7.52 -16.38
N TYR A 460 22.88 -7.89 -15.24
CA TYR A 460 23.66 -8.40 -14.10
C TYR A 460 23.47 -9.91 -14.03
N LYS A 461 24.57 -10.65 -13.95
CA LYS A 461 24.58 -12.10 -13.77
C LYS A 461 25.39 -12.45 -12.53
N THR A 462 24.83 -13.29 -11.66
CA THR A 462 25.57 -13.91 -10.55
C THR A 462 25.60 -15.44 -10.71
N THR A 463 26.66 -16.06 -10.22
CA THR A 463 26.83 -17.51 -10.12
C THR A 463 27.27 -17.97 -8.73
N ASP A 464 27.30 -17.03 -7.77
CA ASP A 464 27.72 -17.23 -6.38
C ASP A 464 26.72 -16.66 -5.35
N GLY A 465 25.46 -16.51 -5.76
CA GLY A 465 24.40 -16.04 -4.90
C GLY A 465 24.47 -14.55 -4.57
N GLY A 466 25.02 -13.75 -5.48
CA GLY A 466 25.10 -12.31 -5.36
C GLY A 466 26.32 -11.80 -4.60
N GLN A 467 27.32 -12.66 -4.33
CA GLN A 467 28.58 -12.21 -3.77
C GLN A 467 29.39 -11.43 -4.81
N SER A 468 29.31 -11.84 -6.08
CA SER A 468 29.83 -11.10 -7.23
C SER A 468 28.83 -11.06 -8.39
N TRP A 469 28.98 -10.07 -9.25
CA TRP A 469 28.12 -9.83 -10.40
C TRP A 469 28.96 -9.53 -11.66
N ASP A 470 28.71 -10.28 -12.73
CA ASP A 470 29.17 -9.95 -14.09
C ASP A 470 28.15 -8.97 -14.70
N ILE A 471 28.61 -7.79 -15.14
CA ILE A 471 27.75 -6.72 -15.60
C ILE A 471 28.03 -6.46 -17.08
N LYS A 472 27.01 -6.62 -17.92
CA LYS A 472 27.04 -6.27 -19.33
C LYS A 472 26.19 -5.03 -19.58
N THR A 473 26.71 -4.07 -20.32
CA THR A 473 26.05 -2.81 -20.65
C THR A 473 26.11 -2.51 -22.13
N ASN A 474 25.28 -1.58 -22.62
CA ASN A 474 25.25 -1.10 -24.01
C ASN A 474 24.96 -2.18 -25.07
N ILE A 475 24.15 -3.19 -24.74
CA ILE A 475 23.88 -4.32 -25.62
C ILE A 475 22.75 -3.98 -26.60
N LEU A 476 21.70 -3.32 -26.14
CA LEU A 476 20.48 -3.02 -26.90
C LEU A 476 20.17 -1.53 -26.99
N LEU A 477 20.82 -0.70 -26.17
CA LEU A 477 20.57 0.75 -26.03
C LEU A 477 19.09 1.06 -25.76
N ALA A 478 18.49 0.31 -24.85
CA ALA A 478 17.08 0.41 -24.45
C ALA A 478 16.92 0.15 -22.95
N ASN A 479 15.82 0.59 -22.35
CA ASN A 479 15.50 0.26 -20.99
C ASN A 479 15.01 -1.21 -20.92
N LEU A 480 15.83 -2.10 -20.39
CA LEU A 480 15.46 -3.49 -20.12
C LEU A 480 14.45 -3.53 -18.98
N LYS A 481 13.33 -4.24 -19.18
CA LYS A 481 12.21 -4.23 -18.23
C LYS A 481 12.07 -5.52 -17.44
N ASP A 482 12.21 -6.67 -18.09
CA ASP A 482 11.99 -7.95 -17.43
C ASP A 482 12.83 -9.04 -18.06
N VAL A 483 13.13 -10.10 -17.28
CA VAL A 483 13.93 -11.24 -17.69
C VAL A 483 13.29 -12.52 -17.19
N ALA A 484 13.19 -13.52 -18.03
CA ALA A 484 12.73 -14.85 -17.65
C ALA A 484 13.49 -15.94 -18.43
N PHE A 485 13.48 -17.14 -17.89
CA PHE A 485 14.11 -18.30 -18.49
C PHE A 485 13.12 -19.48 -18.51
N GLY A 486 13.16 -20.26 -19.60
CA GLY A 486 12.42 -21.51 -19.72
C GLY A 486 13.22 -22.73 -19.23
N ASP A 487 14.54 -22.66 -19.27
CA ASP A 487 15.50 -23.61 -18.69
C ASP A 487 16.84 -22.89 -18.40
N GLU A 488 17.86 -23.59 -17.94
CA GLU A 488 19.18 -23.02 -17.62
C GLU A 488 19.91 -22.42 -18.84
N ASN A 489 19.52 -22.77 -20.07
CA ASN A 489 20.17 -22.31 -21.29
C ASN A 489 19.34 -21.27 -22.05
N ARG A 490 18.01 -21.40 -22.04
CA ARG A 490 17.09 -20.59 -22.87
C ARG A 490 16.36 -19.57 -22.05
N GLY A 491 16.54 -18.32 -22.38
CA GLY A 491 15.88 -17.19 -21.74
C GLY A 491 15.75 -16.00 -22.65
N ALA A 492 14.92 -15.04 -22.23
CA ALA A 492 14.74 -13.80 -22.95
C ALA A 492 14.60 -12.61 -22.01
N ILE A 493 14.89 -11.44 -22.54
CA ILE A 493 14.77 -10.13 -21.92
C ILE A 493 13.85 -9.29 -22.81
N VAL A 494 12.89 -8.59 -22.20
CA VAL A 494 12.06 -7.60 -22.87
C VAL A 494 12.43 -6.19 -22.44
N ALA A 495 12.24 -5.22 -23.35
CA ALA A 495 12.66 -3.84 -23.18
C ALA A 495 11.61 -2.87 -23.72
N GLU A 496 11.79 -1.59 -23.41
CA GLU A 496 10.95 -0.52 -23.95
C GLU A 496 10.96 -0.51 -25.48
N GLY A 497 9.80 -0.24 -26.05
CA GLY A 497 9.54 -0.37 -27.47
C GLY A 497 9.36 -1.85 -27.85
N LEU A 498 9.57 -2.13 -29.12
CA LEU A 498 9.59 -3.49 -29.69
C LEU A 498 11.02 -4.03 -29.70
N LYS A 499 11.63 -4.09 -28.51
CA LYS A 499 13.00 -4.53 -28.32
C LYS A 499 13.08 -5.66 -27.31
N GLY A 500 13.99 -6.59 -27.53
CA GLY A 500 14.26 -7.70 -26.64
C GLY A 500 15.54 -8.42 -27.02
N LEU A 501 15.98 -9.30 -26.14
CA LEU A 501 17.13 -10.17 -26.34
C LEU A 501 16.74 -11.60 -26.01
N TYR A 502 17.35 -12.56 -26.65
CA TYR A 502 17.25 -13.99 -26.28
C TYR A 502 18.63 -14.62 -26.15
N THR A 503 18.69 -15.68 -25.38
CA THR A 503 19.88 -16.52 -25.22
C THR A 503 19.51 -17.99 -25.38
N ALA A 504 20.46 -18.79 -25.87
CA ALA A 504 20.38 -20.24 -25.97
C ALA A 504 21.55 -20.94 -25.26
N ASP A 505 22.38 -20.17 -24.53
CA ASP A 505 23.62 -20.64 -23.88
C ASP A 505 23.73 -20.18 -22.42
N GLY A 506 22.58 -19.95 -21.77
CA GLY A 506 22.53 -19.51 -20.38
C GLY A 506 23.08 -18.11 -20.18
N GLY A 507 22.84 -17.22 -21.13
CA GLY A 507 23.23 -15.80 -21.04
C GLY A 507 24.73 -15.53 -21.20
N LYS A 508 25.50 -16.48 -21.75
CA LYS A 508 26.86 -16.21 -22.21
C LYS A 508 26.84 -15.24 -23.37
N THR A 509 25.91 -15.50 -24.34
CA THR A 509 25.61 -14.59 -25.45
C THR A 509 24.15 -14.18 -25.45
N TRP A 510 23.88 -12.94 -25.88
CA TRP A 510 22.55 -12.38 -26.06
C TRP A 510 22.38 -11.86 -27.48
N THR A 511 21.30 -12.27 -28.14
CA THR A 511 20.97 -11.89 -29.53
C THR A 511 19.67 -11.12 -29.56
N ALA A 512 19.55 -10.11 -30.42
CA ALA A 512 18.33 -9.31 -30.54
C ALA A 512 17.14 -10.14 -31.03
N SER A 513 16.02 -10.03 -30.34
CA SER A 513 14.74 -10.63 -30.69
C SER A 513 14.04 -9.85 -31.81
N LYS A 514 13.17 -10.54 -32.58
CA LYS A 514 12.29 -9.93 -33.61
C LYS A 514 10.85 -9.90 -33.14
N PHE A 515 10.15 -8.78 -33.36
CA PHE A 515 8.73 -8.61 -33.04
C PHE A 515 7.94 -8.43 -34.34
N ASN A 516 6.98 -9.32 -34.57
CA ASN A 516 6.25 -9.46 -35.86
C ASN A 516 4.74 -9.20 -35.66
N GLY A 517 4.06 -8.76 -36.72
CA GLY A 517 2.59 -8.69 -36.78
C GLY A 517 1.96 -7.54 -36.04
N VAL A 518 2.73 -6.54 -35.62
CA VAL A 518 2.19 -5.37 -34.93
C VAL A 518 1.32 -4.53 -35.82
N PRO A 519 0.06 -4.20 -35.47
CA PRO A 519 -0.81 -3.36 -36.27
C PRO A 519 -0.23 -1.97 -36.50
N SER A 520 -0.46 -1.44 -37.73
CA SER A 520 -0.02 -0.07 -38.06
C SER A 520 -0.59 0.98 -37.11
N GLY A 521 0.22 1.96 -36.77
CA GLY A 521 -0.16 3.07 -35.87
C GLY A 521 -0.07 2.76 -34.36
N LYS A 522 0.27 1.54 -33.95
CA LYS A 522 0.59 1.24 -32.55
C LYS A 522 2.08 1.43 -32.25
N THR A 523 2.38 1.94 -31.06
CA THR A 523 3.75 2.08 -30.51
C THR A 523 3.86 1.31 -29.19
N PRO A 524 3.79 -0.02 -29.23
CA PRO A 524 3.75 -0.83 -27.99
C PRO A 524 5.10 -0.83 -27.29
N HIS A 525 5.03 -0.98 -25.94
CA HIS A 525 6.17 -1.20 -25.07
C HIS A 525 5.99 -2.52 -24.33
N VAL A 526 6.95 -3.42 -24.43
CA VAL A 526 6.88 -4.71 -23.74
C VAL A 526 7.43 -4.54 -22.32
N LEU A 527 6.72 -5.04 -21.32
CA LEU A 527 7.01 -4.78 -19.92
C LEU A 527 7.26 -6.02 -19.06
N LYS A 528 6.56 -7.12 -19.33
CA LYS A 528 6.66 -8.37 -18.58
C LYS A 528 6.75 -9.58 -19.51
N ILE A 529 7.46 -10.62 -19.03
CA ILE A 529 7.69 -11.87 -19.77
C ILE A 529 7.52 -13.07 -18.84
N SER A 530 6.97 -14.16 -19.37
CA SER A 530 6.91 -15.47 -18.72
C SER A 530 7.17 -16.59 -19.71
N PHE A 531 7.99 -17.56 -19.33
CA PHE A 531 8.18 -18.81 -20.06
C PHE A 531 7.20 -19.86 -19.58
N LEU A 532 6.62 -20.60 -20.49
CA LEU A 532 5.73 -21.74 -20.22
C LEU A 532 6.50 -23.06 -20.26
N ASN A 533 7.53 -23.10 -21.07
CA ASN A 533 8.50 -24.18 -21.23
C ASN A 533 9.76 -23.62 -21.92
N PRO A 534 10.82 -24.38 -22.22
CA PRO A 534 12.05 -23.85 -22.81
C PRO A 534 11.90 -23.11 -24.15
N THR A 535 10.80 -23.34 -24.91
CA THR A 535 10.59 -22.71 -26.20
C THR A 535 9.43 -21.74 -26.24
N ASP A 536 8.36 -22.03 -25.47
CA ASP A 536 7.17 -21.21 -25.46
C ASP A 536 7.24 -20.14 -24.38
N ALA A 537 7.03 -18.89 -24.78
CA ALA A 537 7.02 -17.75 -23.88
C ALA A 537 5.92 -16.75 -24.28
N VAL A 538 5.45 -15.99 -23.31
CA VAL A 538 4.46 -14.91 -23.49
C VAL A 538 5.05 -13.61 -22.95
N ALA A 539 4.81 -12.52 -23.66
CA ALA A 539 5.20 -11.18 -23.21
C ALA A 539 4.03 -10.20 -23.36
N VAL A 540 3.88 -9.31 -22.39
CA VAL A 540 2.80 -8.33 -22.35
C VAL A 540 3.32 -6.93 -22.02
N GLY A 541 2.54 -5.90 -22.33
CA GLY A 541 2.93 -4.54 -22.05
C GLY A 541 1.88 -3.51 -22.46
N ASN A 542 2.33 -2.31 -22.82
CA ASN A 542 1.45 -1.23 -23.21
C ASN A 542 0.72 -1.58 -24.50
N GLN A 543 -0.58 -1.86 -24.42
CA GLN A 543 -1.46 -2.20 -25.53
C GLN A 543 -0.96 -3.35 -26.41
N CYS A 544 -0.20 -4.28 -25.84
CA CYS A 544 0.36 -5.39 -26.59
C CYS A 544 0.44 -6.69 -25.81
N MET A 545 0.28 -7.78 -26.54
CA MET A 545 0.56 -9.16 -26.14
C MET A 545 1.32 -9.85 -27.26
N PHE A 546 2.30 -10.66 -26.90
CA PHE A 546 3.13 -11.41 -27.84
C PHE A 546 3.32 -12.84 -27.37
N LYS A 547 3.46 -13.76 -28.32
CA LYS A 547 3.85 -15.13 -28.07
C LYS A 547 5.08 -15.51 -28.88
N SER A 548 6.00 -16.22 -28.24
CA SER A 548 7.13 -16.88 -28.86
C SER A 548 6.99 -18.39 -28.73
N SER A 549 7.49 -19.15 -29.70
CA SER A 549 7.59 -20.62 -29.70
C SER A 549 9.01 -21.11 -30.00
N ASP A 550 9.99 -20.21 -29.93
CA ASP A 550 11.40 -20.49 -30.24
C ASP A 550 12.39 -19.93 -29.22
N GLY A 551 11.93 -19.83 -27.96
CA GLY A 551 12.78 -19.38 -26.85
C GLY A 551 13.02 -17.87 -26.82
N GLY A 552 12.12 -17.07 -27.41
CA GLY A 552 12.19 -15.62 -27.41
C GLY A 552 12.94 -15.00 -28.58
N ALA A 553 13.33 -15.80 -29.59
CA ALA A 553 13.99 -15.27 -30.79
C ALA A 553 13.02 -14.50 -31.67
N ASN A 554 11.81 -15.04 -31.88
CA ASN A 554 10.74 -14.38 -32.62
C ASN A 554 9.47 -14.27 -31.77
N TRP A 555 8.90 -13.07 -31.73
CA TRP A 555 7.68 -12.74 -31.01
C TRP A 555 6.58 -12.37 -32.01
N ASN A 556 5.46 -13.05 -31.95
CA ASN A 556 4.30 -12.79 -32.80
C ASN A 556 3.22 -12.08 -32.01
N TYR A 557 2.70 -10.98 -32.54
CA TYR A 557 1.64 -10.19 -31.94
C TYR A 557 0.35 -11.03 -31.81
N VAL A 558 -0.23 -11.01 -30.62
CA VAL A 558 -1.51 -11.65 -30.33
C VAL A 558 -2.56 -10.56 -30.16
N ALA A 559 -3.58 -10.61 -31.01
CA ALA A 559 -4.72 -9.70 -30.89
C ALA A 559 -5.60 -10.10 -29.70
N ALA A 560 -6.03 -9.13 -28.95
CA ALA A 560 -7.05 -9.30 -27.91
C ALA A 560 -8.08 -8.17 -28.02
N ASP A 561 -9.36 -8.52 -27.88
CA ASP A 561 -10.45 -7.56 -27.98
C ASP A 561 -10.37 -6.52 -26.88
N GLY A 562 -10.49 -5.25 -27.26
CA GLY A 562 -10.52 -4.14 -26.31
C GLY A 562 -9.20 -3.84 -25.61
N LEU A 563 -8.06 -4.35 -26.10
CA LEU A 563 -6.74 -4.12 -25.49
C LEU A 563 -6.33 -2.65 -25.60
N THR A 564 -6.64 -1.90 -24.54
CA THR A 564 -6.33 -0.46 -24.39
C THR A 564 -5.52 -0.18 -23.12
N GLU A 565 -5.19 -1.24 -22.36
CA GLU A 565 -4.55 -1.17 -21.07
C GLU A 565 -3.02 -1.18 -21.16
N ASN A 566 -2.41 -0.68 -20.11
CA ASN A 566 -0.99 -0.89 -19.81
C ASN A 566 -0.86 -2.14 -18.93
N LEU A 567 -0.55 -3.29 -19.55
CA LEU A 567 -0.40 -4.57 -18.85
C LEU A 567 0.95 -4.61 -18.17
N THR A 568 0.91 -4.68 -16.84
CA THR A 568 2.10 -4.59 -15.95
C THR A 568 2.36 -5.85 -15.16
N GLY A 569 1.42 -6.81 -15.17
CA GLY A 569 1.53 -8.09 -14.50
C GLY A 569 1.18 -9.26 -15.42
N LEU A 570 1.90 -10.38 -15.25
CA LEU A 570 1.72 -11.61 -16.01
C LEU A 570 2.02 -12.82 -15.13
N THR A 571 1.14 -13.81 -15.10
CA THR A 571 1.35 -15.06 -14.36
C THR A 571 0.66 -16.24 -15.04
N PHE A 572 1.20 -17.43 -14.87
CA PHE A 572 0.63 -18.67 -15.40
C PHE A 572 0.49 -19.72 -14.29
N GLN A 573 -0.63 -20.44 -14.30
CA GLN A 573 -0.89 -21.59 -13.45
C GLN A 573 -0.21 -22.84 -13.99
N ASP A 574 -0.23 -22.99 -15.31
CA ASP A 574 0.35 -24.09 -16.07
C ASP A 574 0.70 -23.59 -17.49
N GLN A 575 1.08 -24.48 -18.40
CA GLN A 575 1.46 -24.11 -19.75
C GLN A 575 0.30 -23.55 -20.62
N LEU A 576 -0.94 -23.72 -20.19
CA LEU A 576 -2.14 -23.31 -20.95
C LEU A 576 -2.85 -22.14 -20.28
N LYS A 577 -3.00 -22.16 -18.96
CA LYS A 577 -3.83 -21.23 -18.21
C LYS A 577 -3.02 -20.12 -17.58
N GLY A 578 -3.33 -18.88 -17.91
CA GLY A 578 -2.61 -17.71 -17.38
C GLY A 578 -3.45 -16.45 -17.36
N TRP A 579 -2.92 -15.41 -16.71
CA TRP A 579 -3.54 -14.09 -16.55
C TRP A 579 -2.54 -12.97 -16.81
N ALA A 580 -3.04 -11.93 -17.49
CA ALA A 580 -2.36 -10.66 -17.66
C ALA A 580 -3.21 -9.55 -17.04
N VAL A 581 -2.60 -8.66 -16.27
CA VAL A 581 -3.31 -7.59 -15.57
C VAL A 581 -2.69 -6.23 -15.82
N GLY A 582 -3.52 -5.20 -15.77
CA GLY A 582 -3.08 -3.84 -15.95
C GLY A 582 -4.18 -2.81 -15.73
N SER A 583 -3.89 -1.55 -16.07
CA SER A 583 -4.81 -0.44 -15.86
C SER A 583 -5.04 0.33 -17.16
N TYR A 584 -6.23 0.85 -17.34
CA TYR A 584 -6.59 1.74 -18.45
C TYR A 584 -5.75 3.02 -18.45
N ILE A 585 -5.34 3.44 -19.64
CA ILE A 585 -4.62 4.71 -19.84
C ILE A 585 -5.59 5.89 -19.82
N SER A 586 -6.88 5.67 -20.14
CA SER A 586 -7.91 6.70 -20.23
C SER A 586 -8.82 6.80 -18.98
N THR A 587 -9.47 7.94 -18.81
CA THR A 587 -10.49 8.14 -17.74
C THR A 587 -11.90 7.80 -18.24
N PRO A 588 -12.77 7.12 -17.43
CA PRO A 588 -12.47 6.60 -16.09
C PRO A 588 -11.54 5.38 -16.16
N LYS A 589 -10.59 5.30 -15.22
CA LYS A 589 -9.68 4.16 -15.10
C LYS A 589 -10.50 2.90 -14.85
N LYS A 590 -10.37 1.91 -15.73
CA LYS A 590 -10.92 0.57 -15.55
C LYS A 590 -9.77 -0.42 -15.39
N LEU A 591 -10.02 -1.51 -14.71
CA LEU A 591 -9.07 -2.58 -14.55
C LEU A 591 -9.13 -3.50 -15.77
N GLY A 592 -7.96 -3.85 -16.32
CA GLY A 592 -7.81 -4.87 -17.36
C GLY A 592 -7.31 -6.17 -16.77
N ILE A 593 -8.15 -7.20 -16.71
CA ILE A 593 -7.75 -8.57 -16.42
C ILE A 593 -8.06 -9.41 -17.65
N TYR A 594 -7.03 -10.03 -18.21
CA TYR A 594 -7.15 -10.93 -19.34
C TYR A 594 -6.76 -12.34 -18.91
N GLN A 595 -7.49 -13.32 -19.39
CA GLN A 595 -7.22 -14.75 -19.18
C GLN A 595 -6.95 -15.45 -20.48
N THR A 596 -5.99 -16.36 -20.48
CA THR A 596 -5.74 -17.35 -21.51
C THR A 596 -5.97 -18.77 -20.99
N ASN A 597 -6.43 -19.68 -21.85
CA ASN A 597 -6.56 -21.12 -21.60
C ASN A 597 -5.84 -21.96 -22.67
N ASP A 598 -5.04 -21.32 -23.50
CA ASP A 598 -4.32 -21.93 -24.64
C ASP A 598 -2.84 -21.49 -24.70
N GLY A 599 -2.29 -21.12 -23.56
CA GLY A 599 -0.89 -20.72 -23.44
C GLY A 599 -0.58 -19.38 -24.12
N GLY A 600 -1.54 -18.46 -24.14
CA GLY A 600 -1.37 -17.12 -24.69
C GLY A 600 -1.55 -17.02 -26.21
N GLN A 601 -2.16 -18.02 -26.86
CA GLN A 601 -2.54 -17.91 -28.28
C GLN A 601 -3.78 -17.02 -28.47
N SER A 602 -4.67 -17.04 -27.47
CA SER A 602 -5.82 -16.13 -27.39
C SER A 602 -6.03 -15.66 -25.96
N TRP A 603 -6.65 -14.46 -25.81
CA TRP A 603 -6.92 -13.84 -24.52
C TRP A 603 -8.35 -13.33 -24.48
N THR A 604 -9.02 -13.63 -23.39
CA THR A 604 -10.38 -13.18 -23.09
C THR A 604 -10.35 -12.15 -21.96
N TRP A 605 -11.02 -11.03 -22.15
CA TRP A 605 -11.17 -10.02 -21.13
C TRP A 605 -12.15 -10.52 -20.05
N VAL A 606 -11.70 -10.51 -18.78
CA VAL A 606 -12.51 -10.91 -17.63
C VAL A 606 -13.02 -9.63 -16.97
N THR A 607 -14.34 -9.43 -17.00
CA THR A 607 -14.97 -8.24 -16.44
C THR A 607 -15.66 -8.57 -15.11
N ASP A 608 -15.14 -8.05 -13.99
CA ASP A 608 -15.94 -7.69 -12.85
C ASP A 608 -15.33 -6.42 -12.22
N THR A 609 -16.06 -5.31 -12.30
CA THR A 609 -15.55 -3.98 -11.95
C THR A 609 -16.08 -3.46 -10.62
N THR A 610 -16.85 -4.25 -9.86
CA THR A 610 -17.61 -3.75 -8.70
C THR A 610 -16.76 -3.46 -7.47
N VAL A 611 -15.56 -4.06 -7.37
CA VAL A 611 -14.67 -3.95 -6.20
C VAL A 611 -13.55 -2.91 -6.38
N PHE A 612 -13.28 -2.50 -7.62
CA PHE A 612 -12.17 -1.60 -7.94
C PHE A 612 -12.67 -0.16 -8.02
N THR A 613 -12.08 0.73 -7.23
CA THR A 613 -12.39 2.16 -7.32
C THR A 613 -11.64 2.80 -8.49
N SER A 614 -12.19 3.87 -9.06
CA SER A 614 -11.58 4.61 -10.18
C SER A 614 -10.20 5.22 -9.85
N SER A 615 -9.80 5.21 -8.58
CA SER A 615 -8.52 5.76 -8.09
C SER A 615 -7.40 4.72 -7.95
N GLU A 616 -7.69 3.42 -8.11
CA GLU A 616 -6.72 2.33 -7.95
C GLU A 616 -6.20 1.86 -9.30
N SER A 617 -4.90 1.63 -9.40
CA SER A 617 -4.23 1.00 -10.55
C SER A 617 -3.66 -0.34 -10.11
N VAL A 618 -3.61 -1.29 -11.04
CA VAL A 618 -3.02 -2.61 -10.83
C VAL A 618 -1.64 -2.67 -11.46
N THR A 619 -0.71 -3.31 -10.77
CA THR A 619 0.72 -3.33 -11.14
C THR A 619 1.32 -4.73 -11.14
N GLY A 620 0.88 -5.62 -10.26
CA GLY A 620 1.41 -6.97 -10.16
C GLY A 620 0.35 -8.03 -9.95
N VAL A 621 0.66 -9.27 -10.35
CA VAL A 621 -0.22 -10.44 -10.25
C VAL A 621 0.58 -11.68 -9.91
N THR A 622 0.01 -12.57 -9.10
CA THR A 622 0.56 -13.87 -8.77
C THR A 622 -0.54 -14.87 -8.45
N LEU A 623 -0.17 -16.15 -8.39
CA LEU A 623 -1.02 -17.23 -7.90
C LEU A 623 -0.47 -17.74 -6.57
N ASP A 624 -1.34 -18.06 -5.62
CA ASP A 624 -0.96 -18.87 -4.48
C ASP A 624 -0.87 -20.36 -4.88
N LYS A 625 -0.43 -21.20 -3.96
CA LYS A 625 -0.26 -22.64 -4.22
C LYS A 625 -1.57 -23.40 -4.50
N SER A 626 -2.70 -22.80 -4.14
CA SER A 626 -4.04 -23.33 -4.47
C SER A 626 -4.51 -22.94 -5.88
N GLY A 627 -3.78 -22.06 -6.58
CA GLY A 627 -4.15 -21.51 -7.88
C GLY A 627 -5.11 -20.32 -7.78
N LYS A 628 -5.27 -19.73 -6.60
CA LYS A 628 -6.05 -18.53 -6.37
C LYS A 628 -5.28 -17.30 -6.83
N LEU A 629 -5.95 -16.41 -7.56
CA LEU A 629 -5.32 -15.23 -8.15
C LEU A 629 -5.23 -14.08 -7.13
N TRP A 630 -4.06 -13.48 -7.05
CA TRP A 630 -3.76 -12.32 -6.22
C TRP A 630 -3.21 -11.19 -7.06
N ILE A 631 -3.69 -9.99 -6.83
CA ILE A 631 -3.32 -8.79 -7.56
C ILE A 631 -2.91 -7.71 -6.56
N CYS A 632 -1.82 -7.00 -6.85
CA CYS A 632 -1.43 -5.83 -6.08
C CYS A 632 -1.45 -4.56 -6.94
N GLY A 633 -1.48 -3.40 -6.28
CA GLY A 633 -1.57 -2.14 -7.00
C GLY A 633 -1.27 -0.90 -6.18
N SER A 634 -1.69 0.25 -6.70
CA SER A 634 -1.50 1.54 -6.06
C SER A 634 -2.19 1.61 -4.69
N ARG A 635 -1.71 2.49 -3.82
CA ARG A 635 -2.26 2.74 -2.48
C ARG A 635 -2.28 1.50 -1.58
N GLY A 636 -1.28 0.61 -1.71
CA GLY A 636 -1.17 -0.62 -0.92
C GLY A 636 -2.28 -1.63 -1.17
N ALA A 637 -3.01 -1.52 -2.25
CA ALA A 637 -4.14 -2.39 -2.54
C ALA A 637 -3.67 -3.81 -2.88
N VAL A 638 -4.24 -4.79 -2.20
CA VAL A 638 -4.12 -6.21 -2.52
C VAL A 638 -5.51 -6.79 -2.64
N PHE A 639 -5.77 -7.44 -3.76
CA PHE A 639 -7.04 -8.08 -4.10
C PHE A 639 -6.84 -9.56 -4.35
N THR A 640 -7.88 -10.32 -4.11
CA THR A 640 -7.94 -11.72 -4.51
C THR A 640 -9.32 -12.08 -5.01
N ASN A 641 -9.40 -13.04 -5.93
CA ASN A 641 -10.69 -13.59 -6.33
C ASN A 641 -11.13 -14.65 -5.31
N ASN A 642 -12.33 -14.52 -4.78
CA ASN A 642 -12.94 -15.56 -3.97
C ASN A 642 -13.47 -16.68 -4.88
N ALA A 643 -12.58 -17.44 -5.51
CA ALA A 643 -12.94 -18.69 -6.18
C ALA A 643 -13.10 -19.86 -5.20
N THR A 644 -13.01 -19.63 -3.90
CA THR A 644 -13.29 -20.60 -2.85
C THR A 644 -14.31 -20.02 -1.89
N VAL A 645 -15.47 -20.65 -1.91
CA VAL A 645 -16.55 -20.62 -0.93
C VAL A 645 -16.28 -19.72 0.27
N ASP A 646 -16.93 -18.57 0.26
CA ASP A 646 -17.04 -17.66 1.38
C ASP A 646 -17.58 -18.44 2.59
N VAL A 647 -16.74 -18.61 3.60
CA VAL A 647 -17.29 -18.82 4.95
C VAL A 647 -17.72 -17.43 5.42
N LYS A 648 -18.88 -17.01 4.96
CA LYS A 648 -19.56 -15.86 5.56
C LYS A 648 -19.74 -16.16 7.04
N SER A 649 -19.11 -15.35 7.87
CA SER A 649 -19.60 -15.14 9.22
C SER A 649 -21.09 -14.81 9.12
N SER A 650 -21.91 -15.75 9.60
CA SER A 650 -23.33 -15.64 9.98
C SER A 650 -24.13 -14.47 9.40
N MET A 651 -24.61 -14.66 8.16
CA MET A 651 -26.01 -14.39 7.84
C MET A 651 -26.55 -15.71 7.30
N ASP A 652 -27.57 -16.23 7.96
CA ASP A 652 -28.24 -17.49 7.66
C ASP A 652 -28.70 -17.55 6.20
N ILE A 653 -27.88 -18.18 5.34
CA ILE A 653 -28.42 -18.76 4.10
C ILE A 653 -28.58 -20.25 4.40
N SER A 654 -29.79 -20.64 4.71
CA SER A 654 -30.14 -22.04 4.86
C SER A 654 -29.67 -22.80 3.61
N PRO A 655 -28.99 -23.94 3.75
CA PRO A 655 -28.59 -24.78 2.63
C PRO A 655 -29.83 -25.16 1.80
N SER A 656 -29.72 -25.08 0.48
CA SER A 656 -30.86 -25.37 -0.40
C SER A 656 -31.16 -26.86 -0.56
N LYS A 657 -30.29 -27.77 -0.08
CA LYS A 657 -30.42 -29.24 -0.16
C LYS A 657 -29.69 -29.93 0.99
N TYR A 658 -30.20 -31.10 1.38
CA TYR A 658 -29.47 -32.03 2.26
C TYR A 658 -28.19 -32.53 1.58
N SER A 659 -27.07 -32.53 2.30
CA SER A 659 -25.82 -33.09 1.78
C SER A 659 -25.00 -33.76 2.88
N LEU A 660 -24.30 -34.84 2.51
CA LEU A 660 -23.31 -35.54 3.33
C LEU A 660 -21.98 -35.53 2.58
N MET A 661 -20.96 -34.91 3.18
CA MET A 661 -19.64 -34.81 2.55
C MET A 661 -18.80 -36.07 2.79
N GLN A 662 -17.78 -36.27 1.96
CA GLN A 662 -16.76 -37.28 2.21
C GLN A 662 -15.97 -36.88 3.46
N ASN A 663 -15.77 -37.83 4.39
CA ASN A 663 -14.98 -37.58 5.58
C ASN A 663 -13.52 -37.22 5.21
N TYR A 664 -12.92 -36.36 6.00
CA TYR A 664 -11.53 -35.95 5.78
C TYR A 664 -10.77 -35.90 7.12
N PRO A 665 -9.57 -36.47 7.18
CA PRO A 665 -8.91 -37.28 6.14
C PRO A 665 -9.64 -38.62 5.85
N ASN A 666 -9.41 -39.20 4.65
CA ASN A 666 -9.86 -40.53 4.26
C ASN A 666 -8.90 -41.09 3.20
N PRO A 667 -8.14 -42.17 3.49
CA PRO A 667 -8.12 -42.93 4.74
C PRO A 667 -7.65 -42.13 5.96
N PHE A 668 -7.94 -42.61 7.20
CA PHE A 668 -7.60 -41.90 8.45
C PHE A 668 -7.12 -42.83 9.58
N ASN A 669 -6.40 -42.24 10.55
CA ASN A 669 -5.90 -42.87 11.77
C ASN A 669 -5.67 -41.80 12.88
N PRO A 670 -6.26 -41.91 14.08
CA PRO A 670 -7.47 -42.67 14.38
C PRO A 670 -8.72 -41.83 14.14
N SER A 671 -8.62 -40.52 13.80
CA SER A 671 -9.74 -39.57 13.76
C SER A 671 -9.98 -38.98 12.37
N THR A 672 -11.26 -38.73 12.08
CA THR A 672 -11.70 -38.04 10.86
C THR A 672 -12.87 -37.12 11.18
N VAL A 673 -13.12 -36.14 10.32
CA VAL A 673 -14.27 -35.23 10.40
C VAL A 673 -15.28 -35.59 9.32
N ILE A 674 -16.56 -35.69 9.71
CA ILE A 674 -17.70 -35.86 8.83
C ILE A 674 -18.47 -34.55 8.81
N GLU A 675 -18.65 -33.94 7.63
CA GLU A 675 -19.43 -32.72 7.43
C GLU A 675 -20.75 -33.05 6.73
N TYR A 676 -21.84 -32.45 7.20
CA TYR A 676 -23.18 -32.54 6.56
C TYR A 676 -23.92 -31.21 6.65
N ARG A 677 -24.92 -31.03 5.77
CA ARG A 677 -25.74 -29.82 5.68
C ARG A 677 -27.21 -30.15 5.67
N ILE A 678 -27.99 -29.33 6.36
CA ILE A 678 -29.47 -29.44 6.42
C ILE A 678 -30.07 -28.06 6.06
N PRO A 679 -31.11 -28.02 5.18
CA PRO A 679 -31.67 -26.77 4.67
C PRO A 679 -32.71 -26.12 5.59
N GLU A 680 -33.25 -26.88 6.53
CA GLU A 680 -34.34 -26.46 7.41
C GLU A 680 -34.29 -27.23 8.75
N LEU A 681 -35.05 -26.78 9.74
CA LEU A 681 -35.21 -27.48 11.01
C LEU A 681 -35.61 -28.94 10.78
N SER A 682 -34.74 -29.88 11.16
CA SER A 682 -34.89 -31.28 10.79
C SER A 682 -34.51 -32.22 11.93
N SER A 683 -35.17 -33.39 12.01
CA SER A 683 -34.71 -34.52 12.82
C SER A 683 -33.50 -35.17 12.12
N VAL A 684 -32.32 -35.15 12.76
CA VAL A 684 -31.07 -35.57 12.19
C VAL A 684 -30.52 -36.76 12.96
N ARG A 685 -30.14 -37.82 12.22
CA ARG A 685 -29.44 -38.97 12.75
C ARG A 685 -28.23 -39.31 11.88
N LEU A 686 -27.04 -39.34 12.48
CA LEU A 686 -25.79 -39.73 11.83
C LEU A 686 -25.24 -40.98 12.52
N ASP A 687 -25.22 -42.08 11.80
CA ASP A 687 -24.84 -43.41 12.29
C ASP A 687 -23.61 -43.94 11.50
N VAL A 688 -22.77 -44.70 12.16
CA VAL A 688 -21.59 -45.39 11.56
C VAL A 688 -21.83 -46.89 11.62
N TYR A 689 -21.52 -47.60 10.52
CA TYR A 689 -21.74 -49.04 10.34
C TYR A 689 -20.46 -49.75 9.85
N ASP A 690 -20.31 -51.01 10.17
CA ASP A 690 -19.33 -51.90 9.59
C ASP A 690 -19.77 -52.44 8.19
N MET A 691 -18.94 -53.25 7.57
CA MET A 691 -19.20 -53.88 6.26
C MET A 691 -20.41 -54.85 6.28
N LEU A 692 -20.81 -55.36 7.44
CA LEU A 692 -21.96 -56.24 7.61
C LEU A 692 -23.23 -55.47 7.95
N GLY A 693 -23.20 -54.13 7.97
CA GLY A 693 -24.34 -53.27 8.29
C GLY A 693 -24.64 -53.17 9.79
N ARG A 694 -23.76 -53.65 10.67
CA ARG A 694 -23.94 -53.54 12.11
C ARG A 694 -23.57 -52.13 12.56
N LEU A 695 -24.42 -51.54 13.43
CA LEU A 695 -24.21 -50.23 13.98
C LEU A 695 -22.96 -50.21 14.89
N ILE A 696 -21.97 -49.42 14.54
CA ILE A 696 -20.76 -49.23 15.32
C ILE A 696 -20.87 -48.04 16.28
N GLY A 697 -21.58 -46.99 15.87
CA GLY A 697 -21.79 -45.83 16.72
C GLY A 697 -22.80 -44.85 16.13
N ARG A 698 -23.45 -44.11 17.02
CA ARG A 698 -24.33 -43.01 16.66
C ARG A 698 -23.69 -41.69 17.06
N LEU A 699 -23.44 -40.84 16.07
CA LEU A 699 -22.75 -39.54 16.25
C LEU A 699 -23.71 -38.40 16.51
N VAL A 700 -24.91 -38.46 15.91
CA VAL A 700 -25.99 -37.46 16.07
C VAL A 700 -27.33 -38.14 16.14
N ASN A 701 -28.24 -37.68 17.00
CA ASN A 701 -29.63 -38.08 17.07
C ASN A 701 -30.46 -37.02 17.79
N GLU A 702 -30.71 -35.92 17.10
CA GLU A 702 -31.39 -34.76 17.64
C GLU A 702 -32.06 -33.92 16.55
N THR A 703 -32.91 -32.97 16.94
CA THR A 703 -33.43 -31.98 16.02
C THR A 703 -32.46 -30.80 15.92
N GLN A 704 -32.04 -30.45 14.70
CA GLN A 704 -31.09 -29.38 14.41
C GLN A 704 -31.69 -28.36 13.47
N ASN A 705 -31.31 -27.08 13.64
CA ASN A 705 -31.68 -25.97 12.74
C ASN A 705 -31.02 -26.11 11.37
N ALA A 706 -31.53 -25.37 10.38
CA ALA A 706 -30.80 -25.21 9.10
C ALA A 706 -29.34 -24.80 9.33
N GLY A 707 -28.39 -25.49 8.67
CA GLY A 707 -26.98 -25.20 8.88
C GLY A 707 -26.03 -26.25 8.34
N THR A 708 -24.73 -26.01 8.56
CA THR A 708 -23.62 -26.94 8.27
C THR A 708 -23.04 -27.43 9.58
N TYR A 709 -22.90 -28.74 9.72
CA TYR A 709 -22.46 -29.42 10.94
C TYR A 709 -21.20 -30.25 10.67
N LYS A 710 -20.31 -30.30 11.66
CA LYS A 710 -19.08 -31.12 11.62
C LYS A 710 -19.01 -32.01 12.85
N MET A 711 -18.86 -33.30 12.62
CA MET A 711 -18.75 -34.31 13.66
C MET A 711 -17.41 -35.05 13.56
N THR A 712 -16.68 -35.11 14.65
CA THR A 712 -15.43 -35.86 14.72
C THR A 712 -15.75 -37.32 15.07
N PHE A 713 -15.25 -38.24 14.24
CA PHE A 713 -15.33 -39.68 14.51
C PHE A 713 -13.96 -40.22 14.86
N ASN A 714 -13.85 -40.94 15.98
CA ASN A 714 -12.64 -41.56 16.43
C ASN A 714 -12.76 -43.09 16.33
N ALA A 715 -11.90 -43.71 15.50
CA ALA A 715 -11.87 -45.13 15.22
C ALA A 715 -10.77 -45.91 16.01
N ALA A 716 -10.22 -45.34 17.12
CA ALA A 716 -9.12 -45.95 17.87
C ALA A 716 -9.42 -47.39 18.30
N GLY A 717 -10.66 -47.75 18.61
CA GLY A 717 -11.11 -49.09 18.98
C GLY A 717 -11.46 -50.02 17.80
N LEU A 718 -11.40 -49.52 16.56
CA LEU A 718 -11.81 -50.28 15.38
C LEU A 718 -10.61 -50.90 14.66
N SER A 719 -10.84 -52.00 13.93
CA SER A 719 -9.82 -52.63 13.06
C SER A 719 -9.65 -51.80 11.77
N SER A 720 -8.47 -51.89 11.13
CA SER A 720 -8.28 -51.38 9.77
C SER A 720 -9.29 -52.03 8.82
N GLY A 721 -9.96 -51.23 8.01
CA GLY A 721 -11.00 -51.71 7.11
C GLY A 721 -11.92 -50.62 6.60
N ILE A 722 -12.97 -51.04 5.88
CA ILE A 722 -13.98 -50.17 5.30
C ILE A 722 -15.18 -50.09 6.27
N TYR A 723 -15.65 -48.87 6.47
CA TYR A 723 -16.84 -48.54 7.24
C TYR A 723 -17.74 -47.61 6.44
N PHE A 724 -18.99 -47.52 6.83
CA PHE A 724 -19.97 -46.64 6.21
C PHE A 724 -20.52 -45.70 7.26
N TYR A 725 -20.83 -44.47 6.90
CA TYR A 725 -21.61 -43.55 7.72
C TYR A 725 -22.82 -43.09 6.94
N SER A 726 -23.94 -42.98 7.64
CA SER A 726 -25.24 -42.68 7.06
C SER A 726 -25.92 -41.56 7.81
N LEU A 727 -26.26 -40.51 7.07
CA LEU A 727 -27.05 -39.38 7.54
C LEU A 727 -28.51 -39.57 7.16
N ASN A 728 -29.40 -39.60 8.13
CA ASN A 728 -30.85 -39.59 7.95
C ASN A 728 -31.39 -38.23 8.41
N VAL A 729 -32.04 -37.51 7.50
CA VAL A 729 -32.68 -36.21 7.77
C VAL A 729 -34.12 -36.29 7.36
N ASN A 730 -35.02 -36.28 8.32
CA ASN A 730 -36.48 -36.41 8.08
C ASN A 730 -36.86 -37.59 7.18
N GLY A 731 -36.14 -38.73 7.27
CA GLY A 731 -36.34 -39.90 6.43
C GLY A 731 -35.50 -39.96 5.14
N ASN A 732 -34.90 -38.88 4.72
CA ASN A 732 -33.94 -38.87 3.59
C ASN A 732 -32.60 -39.41 4.06
N ILE A 733 -32.10 -40.45 3.38
CA ILE A 733 -30.88 -41.16 3.78
C ILE A 733 -29.77 -40.91 2.76
N LEU A 734 -28.61 -40.42 3.23
CA LEU A 734 -27.39 -40.28 2.47
C LEU A 734 -26.28 -41.13 3.12
N THR A 735 -25.57 -41.92 2.34
CA THR A 735 -24.51 -42.82 2.86
C THR A 735 -23.17 -42.59 2.13
N ARG A 736 -22.07 -42.65 2.88
CA ARG A 736 -20.70 -42.53 2.39
C ARG A 736 -19.82 -43.63 2.98
N LYS A 737 -18.77 -43.94 2.25
CA LYS A 737 -17.75 -44.94 2.65
C LYS A 737 -16.55 -44.22 3.27
N MET A 738 -15.95 -44.81 4.33
CA MET A 738 -14.68 -44.34 4.89
C MET A 738 -13.72 -45.51 5.12
N SER A 739 -12.42 -45.23 5.13
CA SER A 739 -11.35 -46.23 5.31
C SER A 739 -10.53 -45.91 6.55
N VAL A 740 -10.47 -46.87 7.48
CA VAL A 740 -9.62 -46.82 8.68
C VAL A 740 -8.32 -47.52 8.39
N ILE A 741 -7.19 -46.91 8.72
CA ILE A 741 -5.83 -47.47 8.62
C ILE A 741 -5.22 -47.39 10.02
N LYS A 742 -4.62 -48.48 10.51
CA LYS A 742 -3.81 -48.48 11.74
C LYS A 742 -2.34 -48.55 11.39
#